data_07f23e56a39ee8499a9c8454255c3a05
#
_entry.id   07f23e56a39ee8499a9c8454255c3a05
#
_cell.length_a   1.000
_cell.length_b   1.000
_cell.length_c   1.000
_cell.angle_alpha   90.00
_cell.angle_beta   90.00
_cell.angle_gamma   90.00
#
_symmetry.space_group_name_H-M   'P 1'
#
loop_
_entity.id
_entity.type
_entity.pdbx_description
1 polymer ?
#
loop_
_entity_poly.entity_id
_entity_poly.type
_entity_poly.pdbx_seq_one_letter_code
_entity_poly.pdbx_strand_id
1 'polypeptide(L)'
;MFAGAAFTDQADIKVENEVVDTLIELGVINGYTDGSFKPNDTVTRAEMAKMIYVLRTGNSDASAYNNDKTTFTDIKGHWAAGYIKYCQSLGIIAGVSATQFKPDTNVTAQEAAKMLLVTLGYDATKAGLVGINWASKTNALADENGLLDDVTTSFTGPCPRQYAAQLMYNAIDAATVVWRDDAYTNVTLLGTDNKTVGEKFMNLKKTQATLTSVVKTSGKDTYELTLDKSTVDVNESTDGKDALTSFTDVKNDYSSLKYKTVTVLHKDKKTVYGVYATSDNTVQSGVLKDLKFDSSKKIKLDDVKYDLADNTKVYVNGSDTVYTKGIAQFAKDYGDGSDFKAPYLKGTKVELLATDGTTKYSILNVTTYEIAKVTYVGSDYVNVSLENLDGRTITNSKTKLEEDDWDWYDGIKKDDYVVLTAAGNYASGDGLVEKADIVEGKVDSTKGSNKVQINNEWYTMAGKKVDGSAIKAPNLNAKVKLIVVNGFAYLTDTVTAGTDDIALLVEVGTKNGVGSKREARLIFADGSDKTVEIKKNWEDDSTKGEVKQDIKAHPQLVTFDVSKDVYTLTQIGQKNTEGYDVYAFSADTTGLKVDGSVKNDANKIDAYDSEGNSKTLNKLYFESTGIVFIRHKDGAAHDDPSFKVITGKAAADYDNKAIKYVQAVANESNKNYYAQVAVLDFGGVSTGGSTDNYLVALDDSYTSKIDGTTYTMVKAWNGTEEKLYKSEDKVTLKAGTVFQYSNDANDSISITELGTDDHRFQGDAYVANYDEGTGDITLYKDKNSNALTGVPTGINVSKVDSKDTVVFYVDSDAGKGVASGAIRLADIYDGGSDDNANVHVYAEDNDQITVLVVDVNNNITKW
;
A
#
# COMPACT_ATOMS: atom_id res chain seq x y z
N MET A 1 -0.49 16.21 10.62
CA MET A 1 -1.01 15.48 9.45
C MET A 1 -2.30 16.17 9.06
N PHE A 2 -2.46 16.45 7.80
CA PHE A 2 -3.47 17.36 7.27
C PHE A 2 -4.73 16.62 6.88
N ALA A 3 -5.87 17.20 7.19
CA ALA A 3 -7.17 16.71 6.78
C ALA A 3 -7.59 17.15 5.36
N GLY A 4 -6.63 17.54 4.52
CA GLY A 4 -6.84 17.88 3.11
C GLY A 4 -5.90 17.09 2.21
N ALA A 5 -6.28 16.84 0.96
CA ALA A 5 -5.38 16.21 -0.01
C ALA A 5 -4.13 17.09 -0.18
N ALA A 6 -2.95 16.52 0.08
CA ALA A 6 -1.70 17.25 -0.06
C ALA A 6 -1.49 17.65 -1.52
N PHE A 7 -1.11 18.89 -1.77
CA PHE A 7 -0.71 19.32 -3.10
C PHE A 7 0.58 18.65 -3.53
N THR A 8 0.73 18.43 -4.82
CA THR A 8 1.95 17.84 -5.40
C THR A 8 3.19 18.70 -5.13
N ASP A 9 3.01 19.99 -4.86
CA ASP A 9 4.04 20.98 -4.54
C ASP A 9 3.93 21.52 -3.09
N GLN A 10 3.38 20.72 -2.18
CA GLN A 10 3.19 21.08 -0.75
C GLN A 10 4.48 21.58 -0.07
N ALA A 11 5.63 21.01 -0.42
CA ALA A 11 6.92 21.41 0.14
C ALA A 11 7.35 22.84 -0.19
N ASP A 12 6.79 23.44 -1.24
CA ASP A 12 7.10 24.80 -1.69
C ASP A 12 6.19 25.85 -1.04
N ILE A 13 5.11 25.45 -0.36
CA ILE A 13 4.21 26.34 0.40
C ILE A 13 4.92 26.77 1.69
N LYS A 14 5.02 28.09 1.90
CA LYS A 14 5.70 28.71 3.06
C LYS A 14 4.75 29.30 4.07
N VAL A 15 3.50 29.54 3.68
CA VAL A 15 2.43 29.95 4.59
C VAL A 15 1.89 28.73 5.32
N GLU A 16 1.25 28.93 6.48
CA GLU A 16 0.62 27.84 7.21
C GLU A 16 -0.44 27.14 6.35
N ASN A 17 -0.56 25.82 6.50
CA ASN A 17 -1.52 25.07 5.70
C ASN A 17 -2.98 25.50 5.95
N GLU A 18 -3.28 25.93 7.18
CA GLU A 18 -4.58 26.51 7.55
C GLU A 18 -5.00 27.63 6.59
N VAL A 19 -4.07 28.45 6.15
CA VAL A 19 -4.32 29.55 5.22
C VAL A 19 -4.84 29.03 3.88
N VAL A 20 -4.16 28.05 3.33
CA VAL A 20 -4.51 27.49 2.00
C VAL A 20 -5.79 26.67 2.10
N ASP A 21 -5.88 25.79 3.08
CA ASP A 21 -7.04 24.91 3.28
C ASP A 21 -8.33 25.69 3.52
N THR A 22 -8.29 26.70 4.41
CA THR A 22 -9.46 27.57 4.66
C THR A 22 -9.95 28.26 3.39
N LEU A 23 -9.06 28.83 2.60
CA LEU A 23 -9.45 29.57 1.40
C LEU A 23 -9.96 28.65 0.28
N ILE A 24 -9.50 27.41 0.22
CA ILE A 24 -10.03 26.40 -0.69
C ILE A 24 -11.43 25.97 -0.28
N GLU A 25 -11.64 25.64 0.98
CA GLU A 25 -12.96 25.25 1.49
C GLU A 25 -13.98 26.39 1.37
N LEU A 26 -13.55 27.64 1.52
CA LEU A 26 -14.36 28.82 1.25
C LEU A 26 -14.56 29.11 -0.25
N GLY A 27 -13.87 28.39 -1.13
CA GLY A 27 -13.94 28.58 -2.58
C GLY A 27 -13.28 29.88 -3.07
N VAL A 28 -12.50 30.58 -2.23
CA VAL A 28 -11.79 31.81 -2.57
C VAL A 28 -10.66 31.55 -3.56
N ILE A 29 -9.95 30.44 -3.36
CA ILE A 29 -8.92 29.93 -4.26
C ILE A 29 -9.19 28.46 -4.57
N ASN A 30 -8.61 27.95 -5.66
CA ASN A 30 -8.70 26.53 -6.03
C ASN A 30 -7.31 26.02 -6.38
N GLY A 31 -7.04 24.72 -6.14
CA GLY A 31 -5.89 24.03 -6.73
C GLY A 31 -6.01 23.93 -8.26
N TYR A 32 -4.93 23.55 -8.91
CA TYR A 32 -4.89 23.30 -10.34
C TYR A 32 -5.25 21.83 -10.65
N THR A 33 -5.64 21.57 -11.90
CA THR A 33 -6.04 20.22 -12.35
C THR A 33 -4.91 19.19 -12.32
N ASP A 34 -3.66 19.64 -12.24
CA ASP A 34 -2.47 18.80 -12.07
C ASP A 34 -2.17 18.45 -10.60
N GLY A 35 -3.06 18.83 -9.68
CA GLY A 35 -2.93 18.61 -8.24
C GLY A 35 -1.98 19.58 -7.54
N SER A 36 -1.47 20.62 -8.22
CA SER A 36 -0.59 21.63 -7.63
C SER A 36 -1.36 22.84 -7.07
N PHE A 37 -0.73 23.55 -6.13
CA PHE A 37 -1.17 24.87 -5.64
C PHE A 37 -0.47 26.03 -6.36
N LYS A 38 0.76 25.82 -6.82
CA LYS A 38 1.66 26.81 -7.45
C LYS A 38 1.91 28.03 -6.55
N PRO A 39 2.50 27.83 -5.36
CA PRO A 39 2.64 28.86 -4.33
C PRO A 39 3.46 30.07 -4.78
N ASN A 40 4.42 29.85 -5.69
CA ASN A 40 5.35 30.87 -6.14
C ASN A 40 4.93 31.57 -7.45
N ASP A 41 3.86 31.09 -8.11
CA ASP A 41 3.27 31.80 -9.25
C ASP A 41 2.67 33.13 -8.79
N THR A 42 2.69 34.13 -9.66
CA THR A 42 2.22 35.49 -9.31
C THR A 42 0.76 35.67 -9.65
N VAL A 43 0.02 36.36 -8.78
CA VAL A 43 -1.42 36.62 -8.95
C VAL A 43 -1.64 37.83 -9.83
N THR A 44 -2.53 37.71 -10.81
CA THR A 44 -2.95 38.79 -11.66
C THR A 44 -4.00 39.68 -10.98
N ARG A 45 -4.19 40.90 -11.47
CA ARG A 45 -5.22 41.82 -11.00
C ARG A 45 -6.64 41.25 -11.19
N ALA A 46 -6.85 40.48 -12.26
CA ALA A 46 -8.10 39.78 -12.54
C ALA A 46 -8.38 38.68 -11.52
N GLU A 47 -7.37 37.86 -11.20
CA GLU A 47 -7.49 36.79 -10.18
C GLU A 47 -7.76 37.39 -8.81
N MET A 48 -7.06 38.47 -8.42
CA MET A 48 -7.30 39.13 -7.14
C MET A 48 -8.74 39.69 -7.06
N ALA A 49 -9.27 40.25 -8.16
CA ALA A 49 -10.66 40.69 -8.21
C ALA A 49 -11.66 39.54 -8.02
N LYS A 50 -11.39 38.36 -8.59
CA LYS A 50 -12.19 37.15 -8.37
C LYS A 50 -12.13 36.71 -6.90
N MET A 51 -10.93 36.60 -6.32
CA MET A 51 -10.75 36.21 -4.93
C MET A 51 -11.54 37.12 -3.98
N ILE A 52 -11.48 38.46 -4.15
CA ILE A 52 -12.24 39.42 -3.35
C ILE A 52 -13.75 39.27 -3.58
N TYR A 53 -14.18 39.04 -4.81
CA TYR A 53 -15.59 38.79 -5.11
C TYR A 53 -16.13 37.61 -4.32
N VAL A 54 -15.40 36.48 -4.34
CA VAL A 54 -15.79 35.26 -3.62
C VAL A 54 -15.81 35.52 -2.11
N LEU A 55 -14.79 36.21 -1.57
CA LEU A 55 -14.72 36.58 -0.17
C LEU A 55 -15.92 37.42 0.28
N ARG A 56 -16.41 38.29 -0.60
CA ARG A 56 -17.53 39.17 -0.28
C ARG A 56 -18.93 38.61 -0.51
N THR A 57 -19.04 37.61 -1.37
CA THR A 57 -20.35 37.07 -1.80
C THR A 57 -20.58 35.62 -1.42
N GLY A 58 -19.53 34.87 -1.12
CA GLY A 58 -19.56 33.43 -1.00
C GLY A 58 -19.91 32.69 -2.30
N ASN A 59 -19.90 33.40 -3.43
CA ASN A 59 -20.30 32.86 -4.73
C ASN A 59 -19.12 32.91 -5.72
N SER A 60 -18.92 31.87 -6.50
CA SER A 60 -17.86 31.81 -7.51
C SER A 60 -18.30 32.33 -8.90
N ASP A 61 -19.61 32.62 -9.10
CA ASP A 61 -20.14 33.09 -10.38
C ASP A 61 -20.50 34.58 -10.30
N ALA A 62 -19.81 35.42 -11.09
CA ALA A 62 -20.05 36.85 -11.26
C ALA A 62 -20.76 37.20 -12.58
N SER A 63 -21.35 36.22 -13.28
CA SER A 63 -21.99 36.44 -14.59
C SER A 63 -23.12 37.50 -14.56
N ALA A 64 -23.79 37.64 -13.42
CA ALA A 64 -24.82 38.65 -13.22
C ALA A 64 -24.32 40.11 -13.46
N TYR A 65 -23.01 40.34 -13.28
CA TYR A 65 -22.40 41.69 -13.44
C TYR A 65 -21.80 41.89 -14.83
N ASN A 66 -21.85 40.92 -15.75
CA ASN A 66 -21.23 40.97 -17.07
C ASN A 66 -21.80 42.13 -17.91
N ASN A 67 -23.05 42.54 -17.69
CA ASN A 67 -23.72 43.60 -18.42
C ASN A 67 -23.67 44.97 -17.71
N ASP A 68 -23.06 45.04 -16.53
CA ASP A 68 -22.95 46.31 -15.80
C ASP A 68 -22.03 47.29 -16.56
N LYS A 69 -22.28 48.59 -16.30
CA LYS A 69 -21.47 49.66 -16.87
C LYS A 69 -20.08 49.68 -16.23
N THR A 70 -19.09 49.96 -17.07
CA THR A 70 -17.69 50.11 -16.66
C THR A 70 -17.03 51.19 -17.47
N THR A 71 -16.03 51.86 -16.94
CA THR A 71 -15.16 52.76 -17.69
C THR A 71 -13.99 52.03 -18.36
N PHE A 72 -13.73 50.76 -17.95
CA PHE A 72 -12.60 50.00 -18.47
C PHE A 72 -12.91 49.36 -19.84
N THR A 73 -12.08 49.69 -20.83
CA THR A 73 -12.26 49.24 -22.22
C THR A 73 -11.54 47.89 -22.48
N ASP A 74 -10.54 47.56 -21.67
CA ASP A 74 -9.65 46.42 -21.87
C ASP A 74 -10.17 45.12 -21.17
N ILE A 75 -11.34 45.17 -20.56
CA ILE A 75 -11.97 43.98 -19.96
C ILE A 75 -13.12 43.39 -20.79
N LYS A 76 -13.38 43.98 -21.98
CA LYS A 76 -14.44 43.47 -22.85
C LYS A 76 -14.12 42.05 -23.36
N GLY A 77 -14.98 41.11 -23.05
CA GLY A 77 -14.78 39.70 -23.42
C GLY A 77 -13.76 38.97 -22.55
N HIS A 78 -13.19 39.62 -21.54
CA HIS A 78 -12.30 38.98 -20.59
C HIS A 78 -13.09 38.12 -19.61
N TRP A 79 -12.55 36.95 -19.24
CA TRP A 79 -13.20 35.99 -18.32
C TRP A 79 -13.57 36.61 -16.97
N ALA A 80 -12.78 37.57 -16.49
CA ALA A 80 -12.98 38.22 -15.19
C ALA A 80 -13.84 39.49 -15.26
N ALA A 81 -14.46 39.81 -16.41
CA ALA A 81 -15.20 41.05 -16.56
C ALA A 81 -16.25 41.30 -15.50
N GLY A 82 -17.05 40.30 -15.09
CA GLY A 82 -18.05 40.39 -14.03
C GLY A 82 -17.44 40.70 -12.67
N TYR A 83 -16.38 40.02 -12.30
CA TYR A 83 -15.68 40.23 -11.02
C TYR A 83 -15.09 41.67 -10.93
N ILE A 84 -14.46 42.11 -12.03
CA ILE A 84 -13.86 43.44 -12.11
C ILE A 84 -14.93 44.54 -12.00
N LYS A 85 -16.05 44.41 -12.71
CA LYS A 85 -17.16 45.37 -12.65
C LYS A 85 -17.78 45.44 -11.26
N TYR A 86 -18.00 44.30 -10.60
CA TYR A 86 -18.47 44.27 -9.22
C TYR A 86 -17.50 45.00 -8.30
N CYS A 87 -16.22 44.67 -8.33
CA CYS A 87 -15.23 45.34 -7.47
C CYS A 87 -15.06 46.82 -7.81
N GLN A 88 -15.18 47.22 -9.08
CA GLN A 88 -15.18 48.61 -9.49
C GLN A 88 -16.38 49.40 -8.94
N SER A 89 -17.57 48.81 -9.00
CA SER A 89 -18.81 49.47 -8.50
C SER A 89 -18.76 49.78 -7.01
N LEU A 90 -17.96 49.00 -6.25
CA LEU A 90 -17.74 49.18 -4.80
C LEU A 90 -16.49 50.00 -4.48
N GLY A 91 -15.78 50.51 -5.48
CA GLY A 91 -14.53 51.25 -5.30
C GLY A 91 -13.34 50.41 -4.79
N ILE A 92 -13.48 49.09 -4.72
CA ILE A 92 -12.42 48.17 -4.23
C ILE A 92 -11.21 48.21 -5.15
N ILE A 93 -11.42 48.26 -6.45
CA ILE A 93 -10.36 48.34 -7.43
C ILE A 93 -10.39 49.69 -8.19
N ALA A 94 -9.21 50.12 -8.56
CA ALA A 94 -9.00 51.25 -9.43
C ALA A 94 -8.26 50.80 -10.71
N GLY A 95 -8.50 51.51 -11.81
CA GLY A 95 -7.74 51.30 -13.04
C GLY A 95 -6.30 51.83 -12.95
N VAL A 96 -5.44 51.35 -13.81
CA VAL A 96 -4.12 51.97 -14.05
C VAL A 96 -4.23 53.30 -14.77
N SER A 97 -5.41 53.53 -15.40
CA SER A 97 -5.84 54.80 -15.98
C SER A 97 -7.37 54.88 -15.89
N ALA A 98 -7.94 56.00 -16.35
CA ALA A 98 -9.41 56.21 -16.35
C ALA A 98 -10.15 55.12 -17.16
N THR A 99 -9.51 54.49 -18.15
CA THR A 99 -10.14 53.58 -19.10
C THR A 99 -9.48 52.18 -19.18
N GLN A 100 -8.44 51.96 -18.42
CA GLN A 100 -7.72 50.65 -18.45
C GLN A 100 -7.55 50.07 -17.05
N PHE A 101 -7.88 48.78 -16.90
CA PHE A 101 -7.69 48.01 -15.70
C PHE A 101 -6.41 47.19 -15.72
N LYS A 102 -6.00 46.71 -16.90
CA LYS A 102 -4.90 45.74 -17.15
C LYS A 102 -5.08 44.42 -16.39
N PRO A 103 -6.13 43.64 -16.73
CA PRO A 103 -6.52 42.43 -15.96
C PRO A 103 -5.41 41.40 -15.81
N ASP A 104 -4.61 41.16 -16.84
CA ASP A 104 -3.55 40.12 -16.88
C ASP A 104 -2.20 40.59 -16.31
N THR A 105 -2.12 41.83 -15.82
CA THR A 105 -0.91 42.31 -15.12
C THR A 105 -0.91 41.83 -13.69
N ASN A 106 0.27 41.44 -13.21
CA ASN A 106 0.43 41.01 -11.84
C ASN A 106 0.10 42.11 -10.84
N VAL A 107 -0.57 41.75 -9.74
CA VAL A 107 -0.79 42.65 -8.62
C VAL A 107 0.42 42.62 -7.69
N THR A 108 0.80 43.74 -7.09
CA THR A 108 1.78 43.79 -6.01
C THR A 108 1.09 43.52 -4.67
N ALA A 109 1.87 43.06 -3.65
CA ALA A 109 1.28 42.81 -2.32
C ALA A 109 0.67 44.06 -1.70
N GLN A 110 1.26 45.25 -1.88
CA GLN A 110 0.66 46.50 -1.42
C GLN A 110 -0.59 46.92 -2.18
N GLU A 111 -0.70 46.60 -3.49
CA GLU A 111 -1.96 46.81 -4.25
C GLU A 111 -3.05 45.85 -3.77
N ALA A 112 -2.70 44.58 -3.47
CA ALA A 112 -3.63 43.61 -2.90
C ALA A 112 -4.11 44.06 -1.51
N ALA A 113 -3.20 44.50 -0.65
CA ALA A 113 -3.55 45.04 0.67
C ALA A 113 -4.47 46.24 0.60
N LYS A 114 -4.23 47.19 -0.36
CA LYS A 114 -5.15 48.32 -0.62
C LYS A 114 -6.55 47.84 -1.01
N MET A 115 -6.66 46.86 -1.91
CA MET A 115 -7.96 46.30 -2.29
C MET A 115 -8.68 45.69 -1.08
N LEU A 116 -7.95 45.01 -0.21
CA LEU A 116 -8.53 44.45 1.01
C LEU A 116 -8.96 45.53 2.04
N LEU A 117 -8.18 46.59 2.24
CA LEU A 117 -8.58 47.73 3.10
C LEU A 117 -9.90 48.33 2.63
N VAL A 118 -10.10 48.51 1.34
CA VAL A 118 -11.39 48.98 0.81
C VAL A 118 -12.49 47.94 1.06
N THR A 119 -12.16 46.67 1.00
CA THR A 119 -13.08 45.57 1.33
C THR A 119 -13.52 45.61 2.79
N LEU A 120 -12.63 46.01 3.71
CA LEU A 120 -12.95 46.23 5.13
C LEU A 120 -13.91 47.40 5.33
N GLY A 121 -13.96 48.36 4.38
CA GLY A 121 -14.83 49.53 4.46
C GLY A 121 -14.11 50.88 4.42
N TYR A 122 -12.82 50.92 4.25
CA TYR A 122 -12.06 52.15 4.07
C TYR A 122 -12.37 52.82 2.72
N ASP A 123 -12.75 54.08 2.73
CA ASP A 123 -12.80 54.90 1.51
C ASP A 123 -11.39 55.28 1.08
N ALA A 124 -11.01 54.93 -0.16
CA ALA A 124 -9.65 55.09 -0.65
C ALA A 124 -9.15 56.56 -0.57
N THR A 125 -10.04 57.54 -0.73
CA THR A 125 -9.68 58.96 -0.68
C THR A 125 -9.53 59.46 0.75
N LYS A 126 -10.53 59.16 1.61
CA LYS A 126 -10.51 59.57 3.01
C LYS A 126 -9.39 58.92 3.81
N ALA A 127 -9.07 57.64 3.51
CA ALA A 127 -8.00 56.95 4.17
C ALA A 127 -6.59 57.27 3.60
N GLY A 128 -6.53 58.11 2.58
CA GLY A 128 -5.24 58.49 1.96
C GLY A 128 -4.59 57.40 1.12
N LEU A 129 -5.38 56.42 0.65
CA LEU A 129 -4.90 55.31 -0.18
C LEU A 129 -4.80 55.68 -1.66
N VAL A 130 -4.80 56.98 -1.94
CA VAL A 130 -4.62 57.57 -3.28
C VAL A 130 -3.60 58.69 -3.22
N GLY A 131 -3.02 59.11 -4.39
CA GLY A 131 -2.03 60.18 -4.47
C GLY A 131 -0.61 59.70 -4.16
N ILE A 132 0.33 60.62 -3.97
CA ILE A 132 1.79 60.31 -3.96
C ILE A 132 2.23 59.41 -2.79
N ASN A 133 1.53 59.43 -1.67
CA ASN A 133 1.85 58.67 -0.45
C ASN A 133 1.00 57.41 -0.29
N TRP A 134 0.26 57.01 -1.31
CA TRP A 134 -0.70 55.91 -1.19
C TRP A 134 -0.07 54.60 -0.68
N ALA A 135 1.14 54.28 -1.16
CA ALA A 135 1.80 53.00 -0.80
C ALA A 135 2.20 52.94 0.67
N SER A 136 2.78 54.01 1.22
CA SER A 136 3.17 54.07 2.64
C SER A 136 1.93 54.10 3.56
N LYS A 137 0.86 54.80 3.16
CA LYS A 137 -0.42 54.83 3.89
C LYS A 137 -1.10 53.46 3.86
N THR A 138 -1.07 52.78 2.71
CA THR A 138 -1.62 51.45 2.56
C THR A 138 -0.89 50.45 3.49
N ASN A 139 0.45 50.42 3.44
CA ASN A 139 1.21 49.51 4.26
C ASN A 139 0.99 49.74 5.77
N ALA A 140 1.01 51.01 6.23
CA ALA A 140 0.77 51.33 7.63
C ALA A 140 -0.63 50.91 8.10
N LEU A 141 -1.66 51.17 7.29
CA LEU A 141 -3.05 50.85 7.66
C LEU A 141 -3.32 49.32 7.53
N ALA A 142 -2.65 48.66 6.58
CA ALA A 142 -2.74 47.22 6.45
C ALA A 142 -2.08 46.46 7.62
N ASP A 143 -0.95 46.97 8.10
CA ASP A 143 -0.26 46.49 9.28
C ASP A 143 -1.12 46.70 10.55
N GLU A 144 -1.67 47.88 10.73
CA GLU A 144 -2.58 48.19 11.85
C GLU A 144 -3.81 47.27 11.90
N ASN A 145 -4.28 46.78 10.76
CA ASN A 145 -5.43 45.88 10.69
C ASN A 145 -5.03 44.40 10.60
N GLY A 146 -3.79 44.04 10.84
CA GLY A 146 -3.28 42.66 10.81
C GLY A 146 -3.26 42.02 9.42
N LEU A 147 -3.47 42.78 8.35
CA LEU A 147 -3.46 42.21 6.99
C LEU A 147 -2.08 41.75 6.52
N LEU A 148 -1.01 42.28 7.12
CA LEU A 148 0.37 41.98 6.74
C LEU A 148 1.02 40.88 7.61
N ASP A 149 0.28 40.37 8.59
CA ASP A 149 0.79 39.31 9.46
C ASP A 149 1.20 38.10 8.61
N ASP A 150 2.41 37.59 8.83
CA ASP A 150 3.04 36.46 8.13
C ASP A 150 3.22 36.64 6.59
N VAL A 151 3.09 37.86 6.09
CA VAL A 151 3.31 38.20 4.68
C VAL A 151 4.77 38.53 4.44
N THR A 152 5.60 37.51 4.20
CA THR A 152 7.07 37.63 4.05
C THR A 152 7.49 37.75 2.58
N THR A 153 6.96 38.74 1.83
CA THR A 153 7.29 38.98 0.43
C THR A 153 7.60 40.44 0.14
N SER A 154 8.09 40.72 -1.04
CA SER A 154 8.28 42.11 -1.52
C SER A 154 6.92 42.79 -1.71
N PHE A 155 6.69 43.92 -1.04
CA PHE A 155 5.43 44.66 -1.19
C PHE A 155 5.30 45.38 -2.54
N THR A 156 6.40 45.65 -3.20
CA THR A 156 6.45 46.38 -4.51
C THR A 156 6.63 45.46 -5.70
N GLY A 157 6.97 44.20 -5.48
CA GLY A 157 7.08 43.18 -6.53
C GLY A 157 5.75 42.47 -6.79
N PRO A 158 5.66 41.67 -7.87
CA PRO A 158 4.54 40.79 -8.11
C PRO A 158 4.26 39.90 -6.89
N CYS A 159 3.00 39.83 -6.46
CA CYS A 159 2.60 39.07 -5.27
C CYS A 159 2.54 37.57 -5.58
N PRO A 160 3.35 36.71 -4.93
CA PRO A 160 3.22 35.28 -5.03
C PRO A 160 1.86 34.79 -4.49
N ARG A 161 1.34 33.74 -5.11
CA ARG A 161 0.00 33.20 -4.84
C ARG A 161 -0.20 32.83 -3.36
N GLN A 162 0.80 32.24 -2.71
CA GLN A 162 0.74 31.91 -1.28
C GLN A 162 0.60 33.17 -0.41
N TYR A 163 1.25 34.28 -0.75
CA TYR A 163 1.13 35.51 0.04
C TYR A 163 -0.12 36.31 -0.30
N ALA A 164 -0.64 36.17 -1.52
CA ALA A 164 -1.99 36.66 -1.81
C ALA A 164 -3.04 35.88 -1.00
N ALA A 165 -2.86 34.57 -0.82
CA ALA A 165 -3.67 33.75 0.06
C ALA A 165 -3.53 34.21 1.52
N GLN A 166 -2.32 34.43 2.03
CA GLN A 166 -2.10 34.95 3.39
C GLN A 166 -2.86 36.28 3.62
N LEU A 167 -2.72 37.23 2.73
CA LEU A 167 -3.44 38.49 2.80
C LEU A 167 -4.96 38.30 2.84
N MET A 168 -5.51 37.39 2.04
CA MET A 168 -6.94 37.07 2.01
C MET A 168 -7.39 36.38 3.29
N TYR A 169 -6.60 35.48 3.83
CA TYR A 169 -6.86 34.78 5.09
C TYR A 169 -6.91 35.77 6.25
N ASN A 170 -5.91 36.66 6.36
CA ASN A 170 -5.86 37.72 7.36
C ASN A 170 -7.08 38.64 7.28
N ALA A 171 -7.55 38.93 6.05
CA ALA A 171 -8.73 39.78 5.86
C ALA A 171 -10.03 39.13 6.39
N ILE A 172 -10.13 37.82 6.50
CA ILE A 172 -11.32 37.13 7.03
C ILE A 172 -11.62 37.61 8.46
N ASP A 173 -10.58 37.71 9.27
CA ASP A 173 -10.68 38.08 10.69
C ASP A 173 -10.56 39.61 10.94
N ALA A 174 -10.16 40.35 9.92
CA ALA A 174 -10.03 41.79 10.05
C ALA A 174 -11.40 42.44 10.27
N ALA A 175 -11.45 43.38 11.20
CA ALA A 175 -12.68 44.09 11.55
C ALA A 175 -13.15 45.00 10.40
N THR A 176 -14.44 44.95 10.09
CA THR A 176 -15.01 45.89 9.14
C THR A 176 -15.18 47.26 9.80
N VAL A 177 -15.05 48.36 9.04
CA VAL A 177 -15.09 49.73 9.52
C VAL A 177 -16.11 50.56 8.75
N VAL A 178 -16.58 51.63 9.42
CA VAL A 178 -17.40 52.68 8.83
C VAL A 178 -16.78 54.04 9.19
N TRP A 179 -16.95 55.03 8.29
CA TRP A 179 -16.56 56.42 8.54
C TRP A 179 -17.66 57.14 9.34
N ARG A 180 -17.33 57.58 10.56
CA ARG A 180 -18.24 58.26 11.45
C ARG A 180 -17.50 59.30 12.30
N ASP A 181 -18.07 60.46 12.47
CA ASP A 181 -17.53 61.53 13.32
C ASP A 181 -16.06 61.86 12.97
N ASP A 182 -15.77 61.99 11.66
CA ASP A 182 -14.44 62.27 11.11
C ASP A 182 -13.33 61.22 11.40
N ALA A 183 -13.72 59.99 11.79
CA ALA A 183 -12.81 58.87 12.03
C ALA A 183 -13.41 57.56 11.51
N TYR A 184 -12.54 56.60 11.27
CA TYR A 184 -12.95 55.19 11.03
C TYR A 184 -13.25 54.52 12.38
N THR A 185 -14.40 53.91 12.46
CA THR A 185 -14.87 53.20 13.65
C THR A 185 -15.14 51.75 13.29
N ASN A 186 -14.63 50.83 14.11
CA ASN A 186 -14.89 49.43 13.99
C ASN A 186 -16.39 49.13 14.16
N VAL A 187 -16.98 48.34 13.26
CA VAL A 187 -18.42 48.04 13.27
C VAL A 187 -18.85 47.34 14.54
N THR A 188 -17.96 46.57 15.18
CA THR A 188 -18.22 45.93 16.49
C THR A 188 -18.64 46.90 17.58
N LEU A 189 -18.11 48.15 17.57
CA LEU A 189 -18.43 49.17 18.54
C LEU A 189 -19.85 49.76 18.34
N LEU A 190 -20.50 49.45 17.23
CA LEU A 190 -21.86 49.89 16.94
C LEU A 190 -22.94 48.92 17.38
N GLY A 191 -22.56 47.84 18.10
CA GLY A 191 -23.46 46.80 18.58
C GLY A 191 -24.07 45.94 17.49
N THR A 192 -23.36 45.76 16.39
CA THR A 192 -23.76 44.87 15.31
C THR A 192 -23.17 43.48 15.51
N ASP A 193 -23.87 42.44 15.08
CA ASP A 193 -23.40 41.07 15.18
C ASP A 193 -22.27 40.72 14.16
N ASN A 194 -22.17 41.53 13.09
CA ASN A 194 -21.21 41.30 12.00
C ASN A 194 -19.94 42.12 12.21
N LYS A 195 -18.96 41.52 12.80
CA LYS A 195 -17.74 42.21 13.26
C LYS A 195 -16.62 42.19 12.23
N THR A 196 -16.37 41.01 11.65
CA THR A 196 -15.25 40.78 10.71
C THR A 196 -15.74 40.67 9.26
N VAL A 197 -14.82 40.64 8.33
CA VAL A 197 -15.15 40.38 6.90
C VAL A 197 -15.83 39.01 6.74
N GLY A 198 -15.31 37.97 7.37
CA GLY A 198 -15.89 36.64 7.33
C GLY A 198 -17.31 36.60 7.91
N GLU A 199 -17.53 37.17 9.08
CA GLU A 199 -18.86 37.26 9.69
C GLU A 199 -19.85 38.02 8.79
N LYS A 200 -19.45 39.19 8.33
CA LYS A 200 -20.31 40.09 7.58
C LYS A 200 -20.72 39.57 6.21
N PHE A 201 -19.81 39.01 5.47
CA PHE A 201 -20.02 38.67 4.06
C PHE A 201 -20.29 37.20 3.83
N MET A 202 -19.75 36.32 4.67
CA MET A 202 -19.84 34.87 4.50
C MET A 202 -20.66 34.17 5.57
N ASN A 203 -21.14 34.93 6.59
CA ASN A 203 -21.80 34.41 7.78
C ASN A 203 -20.92 33.35 8.47
N LEU A 204 -19.62 33.61 8.47
CA LEU A 204 -18.62 32.74 9.03
C LEU A 204 -18.57 32.92 10.54
N LYS A 205 -18.51 31.83 11.29
CA LYS A 205 -18.42 31.79 12.74
C LYS A 205 -17.22 31.01 13.17
N LYS A 206 -16.72 31.30 14.35
CA LYS A 206 -15.65 30.54 15.03
C LYS A 206 -16.15 30.02 16.36
N THR A 207 -15.73 28.83 16.70
CA THR A 207 -15.86 28.26 18.05
C THR A 207 -14.50 27.74 18.49
N GLN A 208 -13.99 28.29 19.59
CA GLN A 208 -12.75 27.83 20.19
C GLN A 208 -13.04 27.06 21.47
N ALA A 209 -12.65 25.78 21.51
CA ALA A 209 -12.81 24.89 22.65
C ALA A 209 -11.99 23.61 22.48
N THR A 210 -11.93 22.78 23.49
CA THR A 210 -11.27 21.47 23.43
C THR A 210 -12.10 20.47 22.63
N LEU A 211 -11.50 19.86 21.60
CA LEU A 211 -12.12 18.80 20.81
C LEU A 211 -12.10 17.47 21.59
N THR A 212 -13.26 16.96 21.97
CA THR A 212 -13.37 15.76 22.81
C THR A 212 -13.70 14.50 22.02
N SER A 213 -14.40 14.63 20.88
CA SER A 213 -14.82 13.48 20.08
C SER A 213 -14.77 13.79 18.60
N VAL A 214 -14.32 12.81 17.84
CA VAL A 214 -14.40 12.71 16.38
C VAL A 214 -14.89 11.30 16.10
N VAL A 215 -16.06 11.16 15.49
CA VAL A 215 -16.68 9.87 15.19
C VAL A 215 -17.08 9.84 13.73
N LYS A 216 -16.70 8.79 12.99
CA LYS A 216 -17.16 8.58 11.61
C LYS A 216 -18.65 8.32 11.60
N THR A 217 -19.39 8.93 10.70
CA THR A 217 -20.84 8.73 10.59
C THR A 217 -21.10 7.41 9.87
N SER A 218 -21.81 6.49 10.53
CA SER A 218 -22.12 5.17 9.95
C SER A 218 -22.75 5.26 8.56
N GLY A 219 -22.20 4.53 7.60
CA GLY A 219 -22.65 4.48 6.20
C GLY A 219 -22.41 5.77 5.40
N LYS A 220 -21.54 6.69 5.90
CA LYS A 220 -21.17 7.92 5.21
C LYS A 220 -19.69 8.20 5.33
N ASP A 221 -19.18 8.93 4.37
CA ASP A 221 -17.82 9.44 4.37
C ASP A 221 -17.75 10.84 5.01
N THR A 222 -18.30 10.95 6.23
CA THR A 222 -18.36 12.18 7.03
C THR A 222 -18.17 11.87 8.51
N TYR A 223 -17.88 12.91 9.30
CA TYR A 223 -17.59 12.80 10.73
C TYR A 223 -18.52 13.69 11.57
N GLU A 224 -18.70 13.29 12.81
CA GLU A 224 -19.32 14.08 13.85
C GLU A 224 -18.26 14.58 14.83
N LEU A 225 -18.26 15.89 15.13
CA LEU A 225 -17.33 16.50 16.07
C LEU A 225 -18.08 16.96 17.32
N THR A 226 -17.45 16.75 18.49
CA THR A 226 -17.94 17.30 19.77
C THR A 226 -16.82 18.03 20.46
N LEU A 227 -17.12 19.26 20.87
CA LEU A 227 -16.27 20.12 21.70
C LEU A 227 -16.74 20.09 23.15
N ASP A 228 -15.82 20.26 24.10
CA ASP A 228 -16.15 20.42 25.51
C ASP A 228 -16.72 21.80 25.74
N LYS A 229 -18.03 21.87 26.04
CA LYS A 229 -18.74 23.12 26.31
C LYS A 229 -18.13 23.91 27.48
N SER A 230 -17.51 23.24 28.43
CA SER A 230 -16.93 23.91 29.62
C SER A 230 -15.61 24.63 29.29
N THR A 231 -14.99 24.32 28.14
CA THR A 231 -13.73 24.93 27.68
C THR A 231 -13.93 25.96 26.58
N VAL A 232 -15.16 26.30 26.23
CA VAL A 232 -15.44 27.34 25.22
C VAL A 232 -14.82 28.66 25.63
N ASP A 233 -13.88 29.15 24.81
CA ASP A 233 -13.36 30.51 24.95
C ASP A 233 -14.38 31.51 24.43
N VAL A 234 -15.00 32.27 25.35
CA VAL A 234 -16.05 33.21 25.04
C VAL A 234 -15.55 34.47 24.30
N ASN A 235 -14.23 34.74 24.37
CA ASN A 235 -13.63 35.89 23.71
C ASN A 235 -13.24 35.57 22.26
N GLU A 236 -12.81 34.31 22.03
CA GLU A 236 -12.36 33.84 20.73
C GLU A 236 -13.49 33.17 19.91
N SER A 237 -14.67 32.95 20.53
CA SER A 237 -15.82 32.35 19.86
C SER A 237 -16.84 33.45 19.46
N THR A 238 -17.31 33.43 18.21
CA THR A 238 -18.23 34.40 17.62
C THR A 238 -19.52 34.58 18.44
N ASP A 239 -20.15 33.45 18.82
CA ASP A 239 -21.39 33.43 19.60
C ASP A 239 -21.13 33.39 21.13
N GLY A 240 -19.88 33.62 21.56
CA GLY A 240 -19.48 33.60 22.97
C GLY A 240 -19.86 32.29 23.67
N LYS A 241 -20.55 32.38 24.81
CA LYS A 241 -21.02 31.22 25.59
C LYS A 241 -22.04 30.33 24.87
N ASP A 242 -22.71 30.83 23.84
CA ASP A 242 -23.74 30.16 23.09
C ASP A 242 -23.17 29.53 21.78
N ALA A 243 -21.86 29.51 21.66
CA ALA A 243 -21.17 28.92 20.53
C ALA A 243 -21.54 27.44 20.34
N LEU A 244 -21.60 27.00 19.09
CA LEU A 244 -21.89 25.61 18.75
C LEU A 244 -20.74 24.70 19.20
N THR A 245 -21.07 23.63 19.88
CA THR A 245 -20.09 22.63 20.37
C THR A 245 -20.29 21.22 19.79
N SER A 246 -21.18 21.08 18.82
CA SER A 246 -21.43 19.81 18.13
C SER A 246 -21.67 20.07 16.65
N PHE A 247 -20.95 19.34 15.80
CA PHE A 247 -20.99 19.47 14.35
C PHE A 247 -21.24 18.12 13.72
N THR A 248 -21.94 18.07 12.59
CA THR A 248 -22.30 16.86 11.86
C THR A 248 -22.01 17.04 10.37
N ASP A 249 -21.94 15.95 9.61
CA ASP A 249 -21.66 15.97 8.17
C ASP A 249 -20.29 16.62 7.82
N VAL A 250 -19.31 16.56 8.75
CA VAL A 250 -17.96 17.10 8.55
C VAL A 250 -17.18 16.21 7.59
N LYS A 251 -16.61 16.77 6.54
CA LYS A 251 -15.98 16.01 5.46
C LYS A 251 -14.63 15.40 5.82
N ASN A 252 -13.87 16.08 6.65
CA ASN A 252 -12.49 15.72 6.96
C ASN A 252 -12.37 15.07 8.33
N ASP A 253 -11.45 14.11 8.45
CA ASP A 253 -11.09 13.50 9.72
C ASP A 253 -10.15 14.42 10.53
N TYR A 254 -10.60 14.83 11.69
CA TYR A 254 -9.82 15.64 12.63
C TYR A 254 -9.41 14.86 13.90
N SER A 255 -9.38 13.55 13.85
CA SER A 255 -9.01 12.68 14.98
C SER A 255 -7.63 13.00 15.57
N SER A 256 -6.70 13.48 14.75
CA SER A 256 -5.37 13.93 15.19
C SER A 256 -5.37 15.16 16.07
N LEU A 257 -6.48 15.92 16.09
CA LEU A 257 -6.68 17.10 16.93
C LEU A 257 -7.45 16.81 18.22
N LYS A 258 -7.84 15.55 18.43
CA LYS A 258 -8.58 15.16 19.63
C LYS A 258 -7.82 15.55 20.91
N TYR A 259 -8.55 16.10 21.87
CA TYR A 259 -8.07 16.62 23.16
C TYR A 259 -7.25 17.92 23.10
N LYS A 260 -7.07 18.52 21.94
CA LYS A 260 -6.45 19.85 21.77
C LYS A 260 -7.52 20.93 21.84
N THR A 261 -7.12 22.11 22.24
CA THR A 261 -7.92 23.32 22.01
C THR A 261 -7.84 23.65 20.53
N VAL A 262 -9.00 23.73 19.91
CA VAL A 262 -9.13 23.96 18.47
C VAL A 262 -10.05 25.13 18.21
N THR A 263 -9.81 25.80 17.09
CA THR A 263 -10.74 26.72 16.46
C THR A 263 -11.49 25.98 15.36
N VAL A 264 -12.83 25.89 15.51
CA VAL A 264 -13.70 25.35 14.44
C VAL A 264 -14.25 26.53 13.66
N LEU A 265 -13.92 26.57 12.38
CA LEU A 265 -14.43 27.57 11.43
C LEU A 265 -15.67 27.00 10.75
N HIS A 266 -16.83 27.62 10.97
CA HIS A 266 -18.11 27.06 10.53
C HIS A 266 -19.10 28.14 10.13
N LYS A 267 -20.16 27.76 9.44
CA LYS A 267 -21.33 28.59 9.19
C LYS A 267 -22.49 28.20 10.09
N ASP A 268 -22.71 26.94 10.24
CA ASP A 268 -23.72 26.28 11.04
C ASP A 268 -23.26 24.92 11.52
N LYS A 269 -24.16 24.11 12.12
CA LYS A 269 -23.85 22.76 12.62
C LYS A 269 -23.34 21.79 11.56
N LYS A 270 -23.72 21.98 10.28
CA LYS A 270 -23.42 21.05 9.18
C LYS A 270 -22.35 21.55 8.22
N THR A 271 -22.04 22.83 8.29
CA THR A 271 -21.10 23.48 7.38
C THR A 271 -19.87 23.89 8.17
N VAL A 272 -18.87 23.01 8.20
CA VAL A 272 -17.56 23.23 8.81
C VAL A 272 -16.55 23.40 7.69
N TYR A 273 -15.80 24.50 7.71
CA TYR A 273 -14.79 24.85 6.72
C TYR A 273 -13.39 24.40 7.16
N GLY A 274 -13.14 24.24 8.46
CA GLY A 274 -11.88 23.77 8.97
C GLY A 274 -11.86 23.67 10.49
N VAL A 275 -10.93 22.86 10.99
CA VAL A 275 -10.67 22.71 12.44
C VAL A 275 -9.16 22.79 12.63
N TYR A 276 -8.70 23.75 13.42
CA TYR A 276 -7.29 24.08 13.57
C TYR A 276 -6.88 24.10 15.03
N ALA A 277 -5.74 23.50 15.36
CA ALA A 277 -5.21 23.57 16.72
C ALA A 277 -4.70 25.00 17.02
N THR A 278 -5.07 25.55 18.17
CA THR A 278 -4.59 26.86 18.61
C THR A 278 -3.11 26.79 19.06
N SER A 279 -2.46 27.93 19.13
CA SER A 279 -1.09 28.05 19.67
C SER A 279 -0.99 27.74 21.18
N ASP A 280 -2.14 27.65 21.88
CA ASP A 280 -2.18 27.29 23.30
C ASP A 280 -1.85 25.82 23.58
N ASN A 281 -1.87 25.01 22.51
CA ASN A 281 -1.54 23.60 22.65
C ASN A 281 -0.03 23.37 22.69
N THR A 282 0.43 22.79 23.76
CA THR A 282 1.78 22.24 23.85
C THR A 282 1.68 20.72 23.94
N VAL A 283 2.32 20.03 23.00
CA VAL A 283 2.30 18.58 22.92
C VAL A 283 3.72 18.05 23.04
N GLN A 284 3.92 17.08 23.90
CA GLN A 284 5.17 16.30 23.99
C GLN A 284 4.84 14.84 23.70
N SER A 285 5.38 14.32 22.63
CA SER A 285 5.16 12.97 22.17
C SER A 285 6.37 12.08 22.41
N GLY A 286 6.13 10.83 22.74
CA GLY A 286 7.18 9.84 22.93
C GLY A 286 6.58 8.43 23.03
N VAL A 287 7.37 7.50 23.52
CA VAL A 287 6.94 6.12 23.72
C VAL A 287 6.93 5.75 25.21
N LEU A 288 6.09 4.79 25.57
CA LEU A 288 5.90 4.39 26.96
C LEU A 288 7.20 3.95 27.65
N LYS A 289 8.13 3.36 26.90
CA LYS A 289 9.45 2.97 27.43
C LYS A 289 10.21 4.15 28.04
N ASP A 290 10.06 5.34 27.52
CA ASP A 290 10.79 6.52 27.96
C ASP A 290 10.01 7.38 28.95
N LEU A 291 8.80 6.92 29.33
CA LEU A 291 7.96 7.57 30.33
C LEU A 291 8.33 7.08 31.74
N LYS A 292 8.66 8.01 32.64
CA LYS A 292 8.96 7.72 34.05
C LYS A 292 8.21 8.69 34.96
N PHE A 293 7.63 8.16 36.04
CA PHE A 293 6.95 8.97 37.05
C PHE A 293 7.94 9.40 38.14
N ASP A 294 8.21 10.70 38.26
CA ASP A 294 9.10 11.27 39.28
C ASP A 294 8.29 11.56 40.55
N SER A 295 7.03 11.97 40.40
CA SER A 295 6.06 12.16 41.46
C SER A 295 4.65 12.23 40.88
N SER A 296 3.61 12.34 41.74
CA SER A 296 2.22 12.54 41.28
C SER A 296 2.01 13.88 40.51
N LYS A 297 3.00 14.78 40.53
CA LYS A 297 2.94 16.09 39.87
C LYS A 297 4.05 16.28 38.83
N LYS A 298 4.94 15.31 38.66
CA LYS A 298 6.06 15.39 37.71
C LYS A 298 6.28 14.08 36.97
N ILE A 299 6.50 14.20 35.67
CA ILE A 299 6.77 13.10 34.79
C ILE A 299 8.06 13.38 33.99
N LYS A 300 8.76 12.34 33.60
CA LYS A 300 9.85 12.43 32.62
C LYS A 300 9.45 11.70 31.35
N LEU A 301 9.70 12.32 30.22
CA LEU A 301 9.61 11.72 28.90
C LEU A 301 10.90 12.06 28.16
N ASP A 302 11.61 11.06 27.65
CA ASP A 302 12.94 11.21 27.07
C ASP A 302 13.94 11.95 28.00
N ASP A 303 13.91 11.57 29.29
CA ASP A 303 14.71 12.17 30.36
C ASP A 303 14.47 13.69 30.61
N VAL A 304 13.54 14.33 29.89
CA VAL A 304 13.07 15.69 30.14
C VAL A 304 11.93 15.67 31.15
N LYS A 305 11.99 16.60 32.15
CA LYS A 305 10.95 16.71 33.19
C LYS A 305 9.84 17.65 32.76
N TYR A 306 8.63 17.21 33.00
CA TYR A 306 7.39 17.98 32.73
C TYR A 306 6.53 18.06 33.99
N ASP A 307 5.95 19.23 34.23
CA ASP A 307 5.02 19.45 35.33
C ASP A 307 3.59 19.09 34.92
N LEU A 308 2.90 18.33 35.77
CA LEU A 308 1.53 17.91 35.57
C LEU A 308 0.56 18.84 36.29
N ALA A 309 -0.61 19.05 35.71
CA ALA A 309 -1.74 19.70 36.37
C ALA A 309 -2.29 18.82 37.53
N ASP A 310 -2.98 19.42 38.49
CA ASP A 310 -3.48 18.70 39.68
C ASP A 310 -4.45 17.56 39.33
N ASN A 311 -5.21 17.69 38.24
CA ASN A 311 -6.22 16.73 37.77
C ASN A 311 -5.90 16.16 36.38
N THR A 312 -4.64 15.81 36.13
CA THR A 312 -4.24 15.24 34.86
C THR A 312 -5.04 13.99 34.53
N LYS A 313 -5.81 14.05 33.43
CA LYS A 313 -6.61 12.93 32.91
C LYS A 313 -5.72 11.97 32.11
N VAL A 314 -6.09 10.70 32.08
CA VAL A 314 -5.45 9.70 31.24
C VAL A 314 -6.48 9.12 30.29
N TYR A 315 -6.19 9.24 29.01
CA TYR A 315 -6.97 8.61 27.95
C TYR A 315 -6.18 7.43 27.37
N VAL A 316 -6.85 6.29 27.21
CA VAL A 316 -6.30 5.14 26.53
C VAL A 316 -7.15 4.85 25.31
N ASN A 317 -6.55 4.96 24.13
CA ASN A 317 -7.25 4.83 22.85
C ASN A 317 -8.53 5.70 22.77
N GLY A 318 -8.45 6.88 23.32
CA GLY A 318 -9.57 7.81 23.33
C GLY A 318 -10.60 7.64 24.43
N SER A 319 -10.44 6.68 25.35
CA SER A 319 -11.34 6.48 26.49
C SER A 319 -10.68 6.91 27.80
N ASP A 320 -11.40 7.64 28.62
CA ASP A 320 -11.02 7.99 29.99
C ASP A 320 -11.56 7.01 31.06
N THR A 321 -12.29 5.98 30.61
CA THR A 321 -12.95 5.02 31.52
C THR A 321 -11.99 4.05 32.17
N VAL A 322 -10.80 3.84 31.61
CA VAL A 322 -9.81 2.89 32.12
C VAL A 322 -9.14 3.44 33.39
N TYR A 323 -8.81 4.73 33.41
CA TYR A 323 -8.11 5.39 34.52
C TYR A 323 -8.95 6.51 35.11
N THR A 324 -10.11 6.18 35.70
CA THR A 324 -11.04 7.14 36.29
C THR A 324 -10.46 7.95 37.45
N LYS A 325 -9.39 7.45 38.08
CA LYS A 325 -8.61 8.15 39.09
C LYS A 325 -7.38 8.88 38.54
N GLY A 326 -7.32 9.02 37.20
CA GLY A 326 -6.32 9.79 36.48
C GLY A 326 -4.90 9.25 36.58
N ILE A 327 -3.93 10.16 36.50
CA ILE A 327 -2.51 9.85 36.38
C ILE A 327 -1.94 9.04 37.56
N ALA A 328 -2.47 9.22 38.79
CA ALA A 328 -1.99 8.49 39.95
C ALA A 328 -2.29 6.99 39.89
N GLN A 329 -3.40 6.59 39.29
CA GLN A 329 -3.74 5.19 39.07
C GLN A 329 -2.84 4.61 37.96
N PHE A 330 -2.69 5.33 36.87
CA PHE A 330 -1.81 4.89 35.78
C PHE A 330 -0.37 4.70 36.27
N ALA A 331 0.18 5.67 37.03
CA ALA A 331 1.51 5.58 37.58
C ALA A 331 1.71 4.35 38.50
N LYS A 332 0.68 3.97 39.27
CA LYS A 332 0.72 2.79 40.10
C LYS A 332 0.75 1.49 39.30
N ASP A 333 -0.01 1.44 38.22
CA ASP A 333 -0.14 0.25 37.38
C ASP A 333 1.08 0.07 36.45
N TYR A 334 1.72 1.17 36.05
CA TYR A 334 2.87 1.18 35.14
C TYR A 334 4.22 1.34 35.83
N GLY A 335 4.28 2.01 36.98
CA GLY A 335 5.50 2.24 37.74
C GLY A 335 6.62 2.88 36.92
N ASP A 336 7.82 2.27 36.97
CA ASP A 336 8.99 2.70 36.21
C ASP A 336 9.09 2.05 34.81
N GLY A 337 8.03 1.34 34.40
CA GLY A 337 8.00 0.67 33.12
C GLY A 337 8.94 -0.52 33.00
N SER A 338 9.33 -1.16 34.10
CA SER A 338 10.25 -2.31 34.09
C SER A 338 9.60 -3.56 33.49
N ASP A 339 8.28 -3.71 33.57
CA ASP A 339 7.53 -4.89 33.11
C ASP A 339 6.48 -4.54 32.04
N PHE A 340 6.97 -4.19 30.84
CA PHE A 340 6.10 -3.91 29.70
C PHE A 340 5.31 -5.14 29.28
N LYS A 341 3.98 -5.10 29.49
CA LYS A 341 3.06 -6.18 29.15
C LYS A 341 1.92 -5.67 28.30
N ALA A 342 1.55 -6.42 27.26
CA ALA A 342 0.44 -6.04 26.40
C ALA A 342 -0.85 -5.69 27.22
N PRO A 343 -1.60 -4.68 26.80
CA PRO A 343 -1.45 -3.91 25.56
C PRO A 343 -0.39 -2.80 25.62
N TYR A 344 0.20 -2.54 26.75
CA TYR A 344 1.11 -1.41 27.02
C TYR A 344 2.55 -1.85 26.83
N LEU A 345 2.96 -1.98 25.58
CA LEU A 345 4.30 -2.37 25.19
C LEU A 345 5.23 -1.14 25.08
N LYS A 346 6.53 -1.37 24.95
CA LYS A 346 7.54 -0.28 24.89
C LYS A 346 7.26 0.78 23.85
N GLY A 347 6.75 0.39 22.68
CA GLY A 347 6.42 1.28 21.57
C GLY A 347 5.02 1.90 21.66
N THR A 348 4.25 1.65 22.72
CA THR A 348 2.98 2.34 22.97
C THR A 348 3.22 3.84 22.97
N LYS A 349 2.49 4.59 22.12
CA LYS A 349 2.64 6.04 22.01
C LYS A 349 2.07 6.72 23.24
N VAL A 350 2.78 7.71 23.72
CA VAL A 350 2.31 8.60 24.81
C VAL A 350 2.43 10.05 24.39
N GLU A 351 1.43 10.84 24.73
CA GLU A 351 1.40 12.27 24.46
C GLU A 351 0.98 13.02 25.72
N LEU A 352 1.80 13.96 26.12
CA LEU A 352 1.47 14.91 27.17
C LEU A 352 0.91 16.17 26.49
N LEU A 353 -0.27 16.62 26.90
CA LEU A 353 -0.92 17.78 26.32
C LEU A 353 -1.21 18.82 27.41
N ALA A 354 -0.79 20.05 27.19
CA ALA A 354 -1.26 21.27 27.84
C ALA A 354 -2.06 22.05 26.79
N THR A 355 -3.28 22.44 27.10
CA THR A 355 -4.24 22.94 26.10
C THR A 355 -4.78 24.34 26.48
N ASP A 356 -4.18 25.00 27.47
CA ASP A 356 -4.62 26.25 28.07
C ASP A 356 -3.52 27.35 28.07
N GLY A 357 -2.51 27.18 27.18
CA GLY A 357 -1.36 28.09 27.10
C GLY A 357 -0.40 27.99 28.30
N THR A 358 -0.65 27.09 29.27
CA THR A 358 0.23 26.90 30.44
C THR A 358 1.34 25.89 30.14
N THR A 359 2.33 25.80 31.02
CA THR A 359 3.39 24.80 30.97
C THR A 359 3.06 23.52 31.76
N LYS A 360 1.83 23.39 32.28
CA LYS A 360 1.38 22.25 33.05
C LYS A 360 0.52 21.33 32.20
N TYR A 361 0.94 20.10 32.05
CA TYR A 361 0.26 19.11 31.24
C TYR A 361 -0.95 18.54 31.96
N SER A 362 -2.11 18.69 31.36
CA SER A 362 -3.42 18.33 31.93
C SER A 362 -3.95 16.98 31.40
N ILE A 363 -3.34 16.47 30.31
CA ILE A 363 -3.76 15.22 29.66
C ILE A 363 -2.51 14.36 29.39
N LEU A 364 -2.61 13.06 29.71
CA LEU A 364 -1.77 12.00 29.18
C LEU A 364 -2.62 11.13 28.24
N ASN A 365 -2.32 11.17 26.96
CA ASN A 365 -2.93 10.30 25.97
C ASN A 365 -2.02 9.09 25.69
N VAL A 366 -2.59 7.89 25.75
CA VAL A 366 -1.90 6.60 25.57
C VAL A 366 -2.54 5.88 24.40
N THR A 367 -1.77 5.62 23.34
CA THR A 367 -2.24 4.88 22.17
C THR A 367 -1.56 3.52 22.12
N THR A 368 -2.35 2.47 22.30
CA THR A 368 -1.88 1.08 22.22
C THR A 368 -2.10 0.52 20.80
N TYR A 369 -1.26 -0.43 20.44
CA TYR A 369 -1.25 -1.03 19.11
C TYR A 369 -1.39 -2.54 19.20
N GLU A 370 -2.15 -3.13 18.29
CA GLU A 370 -2.23 -4.58 18.10
C GLU A 370 -1.73 -4.94 16.69
N ILE A 371 -1.03 -6.06 16.60
CA ILE A 371 -0.59 -6.60 15.32
C ILE A 371 -1.58 -7.67 14.88
N ALA A 372 -2.01 -7.56 13.65
CA ALA A 372 -2.87 -8.54 13.02
C ALA A 372 -2.37 -8.90 11.62
N LYS A 373 -2.80 -10.06 11.15
CA LYS A 373 -2.60 -10.50 9.77
C LYS A 373 -3.96 -10.52 9.07
N VAL A 374 -4.03 -9.94 7.89
CA VAL A 374 -5.24 -9.94 7.07
C VAL A 374 -5.48 -11.36 6.54
N THR A 375 -6.61 -11.94 6.84
CA THR A 375 -6.97 -13.30 6.40
C THR A 375 -7.92 -13.30 5.22
N TYR A 376 -8.72 -12.24 5.07
CA TYR A 376 -9.65 -12.07 3.95
C TYR A 376 -9.99 -10.60 3.77
N VAL A 377 -10.20 -10.17 2.52
CA VAL A 377 -10.68 -8.82 2.16
C VAL A 377 -11.98 -8.97 1.37
N GLY A 378 -13.06 -8.42 1.91
CA GLY A 378 -14.37 -8.33 1.28
C GLY A 378 -14.60 -6.94 0.66
N SER A 379 -15.81 -6.68 0.19
CA SER A 379 -16.21 -5.38 -0.36
C SER A 379 -16.37 -4.30 0.71
N ASP A 380 -16.81 -4.69 1.90
CA ASP A 380 -17.26 -3.83 3.00
C ASP A 380 -16.69 -4.27 4.36
N TYR A 381 -15.76 -5.23 4.37
CA TYR A 381 -15.12 -5.71 5.59
C TYR A 381 -13.76 -6.37 5.32
N VAL A 382 -12.94 -6.40 6.36
CA VAL A 382 -11.66 -7.11 6.38
C VAL A 382 -11.67 -8.08 7.56
N ASN A 383 -11.31 -9.36 7.33
CA ASN A 383 -11.05 -10.29 8.41
C ASN A 383 -9.57 -10.30 8.77
N VAL A 384 -9.29 -10.30 10.06
CA VAL A 384 -7.93 -10.32 10.58
C VAL A 384 -7.73 -11.44 11.60
N SER A 385 -6.50 -11.90 11.74
CA SER A 385 -6.03 -12.77 12.84
C SER A 385 -5.10 -11.94 13.72
N LEU A 386 -5.34 -11.91 15.03
CA LEU A 386 -4.46 -11.19 15.96
C LEU A 386 -3.25 -12.03 16.29
N GLU A 387 -2.06 -11.45 16.13
CA GLU A 387 -0.80 -12.20 16.16
C GLU A 387 0.00 -11.98 17.45
N ASN A 388 -0.10 -10.83 18.11
CA ASN A 388 0.76 -10.51 19.26
C ASN A 388 0.07 -10.52 20.62
N LEU A 389 -1.20 -10.87 20.67
CA LEU A 389 -2.02 -10.79 21.89
C LEU A 389 -2.64 -12.13 22.25
N ASP A 390 -1.83 -13.17 22.32
CA ASP A 390 -2.27 -14.49 22.81
C ASP A 390 -2.98 -14.36 24.16
N GLY A 391 -4.21 -14.82 24.25
CA GLY A 391 -5.00 -14.83 25.48
C GLY A 391 -5.96 -13.65 25.68
N ARG A 392 -6.03 -12.64 24.76
CA ARG A 392 -7.22 -11.81 24.70
C ARG A 392 -8.36 -12.61 24.11
N THR A 393 -9.41 -12.76 24.89
CA THR A 393 -10.70 -13.21 24.39
C THR A 393 -11.31 -12.06 23.59
N ILE A 394 -10.80 -11.82 22.38
CA ILE A 394 -11.59 -11.13 21.39
C ILE A 394 -12.67 -12.13 21.06
N THR A 395 -13.88 -11.83 21.52
CA THR A 395 -15.04 -12.65 21.20
C THR A 395 -15.11 -12.79 19.68
N ASN A 396 -15.45 -13.97 19.19
CA ASN A 396 -15.45 -14.36 17.76
C ASN A 396 -16.10 -13.38 16.78
N SER A 397 -16.78 -12.35 17.25
CA SER A 397 -17.39 -11.30 16.42
C SER A 397 -16.45 -10.15 16.02
N LYS A 398 -15.15 -10.18 16.38
CA LYS A 398 -14.27 -9.01 16.27
C LYS A 398 -12.99 -9.22 15.47
N THR A 399 -12.84 -10.31 14.82
CA THR A 399 -11.87 -10.53 13.76
C THR A 399 -12.39 -10.01 12.41
N LYS A 400 -13.67 -9.62 12.32
CA LYS A 400 -14.29 -8.96 11.18
C LYS A 400 -14.32 -7.46 11.47
N LEU A 401 -13.58 -6.69 10.71
CA LEU A 401 -13.53 -5.23 10.76
C LEU A 401 -14.45 -4.71 9.65
N GLU A 402 -15.51 -4.03 10.01
CA GLU A 402 -16.50 -3.49 9.07
C GLU A 402 -16.07 -2.09 8.62
N GLU A 403 -16.32 -1.73 7.36
CA GLU A 403 -15.95 -0.42 6.79
C GLU A 403 -16.66 0.75 7.50
N ASP A 404 -17.84 0.51 8.05
CA ASP A 404 -18.58 1.50 8.82
C ASP A 404 -17.89 1.89 10.13
N ASP A 405 -17.10 0.98 10.72
CA ASP A 405 -16.48 1.14 12.03
C ASP A 405 -14.95 1.30 11.93
N TRP A 406 -14.32 0.83 10.85
CA TRP A 406 -12.86 0.79 10.70
C TRP A 406 -12.40 1.45 9.40
N ASP A 407 -11.45 2.35 9.52
CA ASP A 407 -10.73 2.90 8.38
C ASP A 407 -9.48 2.07 8.08
N TRP A 408 -9.25 1.73 6.81
CA TRP A 408 -8.03 1.05 6.37
C TRP A 408 -7.42 1.72 5.14
N TYR A 409 -6.13 1.48 4.94
CA TYR A 409 -5.38 2.03 3.82
C TYR A 409 -5.79 1.41 2.48
N ASP A 410 -5.63 2.19 1.40
CA ASP A 410 -5.90 1.74 0.03
C ASP A 410 -5.00 0.57 -0.37
N GLY A 411 -5.60 -0.45 -1.02
CA GLY A 411 -4.86 -1.62 -1.50
C GLY A 411 -4.52 -2.65 -0.43
N ILE A 412 -5.23 -2.66 0.70
CA ILE A 412 -5.15 -3.74 1.70
C ILE A 412 -5.45 -5.08 1.04
N LYS A 413 -4.66 -6.10 1.35
CA LYS A 413 -4.79 -7.44 0.76
C LYS A 413 -4.57 -8.54 1.79
N LYS A 414 -5.04 -9.74 1.43
CA LYS A 414 -4.78 -10.95 2.21
C LYS A 414 -3.28 -11.12 2.45
N ASP A 415 -2.93 -11.61 3.63
CA ASP A 415 -1.58 -11.84 4.15
C ASP A 415 -0.78 -10.58 4.51
N ASP A 416 -1.33 -9.37 4.35
CA ASP A 416 -0.70 -8.17 4.89
C ASP A 416 -0.66 -8.23 6.43
N TYR A 417 0.46 -7.79 7.00
CA TYR A 417 0.53 -7.45 8.40
C TYR A 417 0.07 -6.01 8.61
N VAL A 418 -0.79 -5.84 9.59
CA VAL A 418 -1.41 -4.55 9.90
C VAL A 418 -1.26 -4.20 11.38
N VAL A 419 -1.22 -2.92 11.66
CA VAL A 419 -1.27 -2.37 13.00
C VAL A 419 -2.68 -1.84 13.24
N LEU A 420 -3.32 -2.34 14.27
CA LEU A 420 -4.66 -1.93 14.67
C LEU A 420 -4.57 -0.94 15.83
N THR A 421 -5.26 0.19 15.68
CA THR A 421 -5.49 1.18 16.74
C THR A 421 -6.98 1.29 16.95
N ALA A 422 -7.51 0.71 18.02
CA ALA A 422 -8.93 0.78 18.30
C ALA A 422 -9.30 2.06 19.07
N ALA A 423 -10.43 2.66 18.76
CA ALA A 423 -11.03 3.72 19.55
C ALA A 423 -11.71 3.11 20.79
N GLY A 424 -11.33 3.61 21.97
CA GLY A 424 -11.92 3.15 23.23
C GLY A 424 -11.44 1.77 23.64
N ASN A 425 -12.28 0.77 23.45
CA ASN A 425 -11.88 -0.61 23.65
C ASN A 425 -12.28 -1.40 22.39
N TYR A 426 -11.50 -2.39 22.00
CA TYR A 426 -11.76 -3.25 20.84
C TYR A 426 -13.18 -3.85 20.81
N ALA A 427 -13.92 -3.74 21.92
CA ALA A 427 -15.31 -4.16 22.04
C ALA A 427 -16.32 -3.20 21.41
N SER A 428 -15.98 -1.96 21.13
CA SER A 428 -16.90 -0.92 20.65
C SER A 428 -16.85 -0.61 19.17
N GLY A 429 -15.92 -1.23 18.41
CA GLY A 429 -16.03 -1.25 16.97
C GLY A 429 -15.08 -0.33 16.23
N ASP A 430 -14.96 0.94 16.58
CA ASP A 430 -14.24 1.92 15.77
C ASP A 430 -12.71 1.80 15.84
N GLY A 431 -12.03 2.02 14.74
CA GLY A 431 -10.57 2.00 14.74
C GLY A 431 -9.92 2.30 13.40
N LEU A 432 -8.59 2.24 13.43
CA LEU A 432 -7.74 2.45 12.27
C LEU A 432 -6.89 1.20 12.00
N VAL A 433 -6.80 0.82 10.74
CA VAL A 433 -5.95 -0.26 10.23
C VAL A 433 -4.85 0.35 9.39
N GLU A 434 -3.64 0.37 9.91
CA GLU A 434 -2.46 0.88 9.20
C GLU A 434 -1.61 -0.29 8.69
N LYS A 435 -0.93 -0.10 7.57
CA LYS A 435 0.04 -1.08 7.09
C LYS A 435 1.21 -1.15 8.08
N ALA A 436 1.59 -2.35 8.49
CA ALA A 436 2.68 -2.53 9.42
C ALA A 436 4.04 -2.25 8.77
N ASP A 437 4.95 -1.64 9.53
CA ASP A 437 6.36 -1.54 9.16
C ASP A 437 7.03 -2.91 9.35
N ILE A 438 7.55 -3.46 8.26
CA ILE A 438 8.19 -4.79 8.24
C ILE A 438 9.67 -4.64 7.96
N VAL A 439 10.49 -5.18 8.87
CA VAL A 439 11.92 -5.35 8.68
C VAL A 439 12.20 -6.81 8.39
N GLU A 440 12.57 -7.09 7.15
CA GLU A 440 12.88 -8.46 6.71
C GLU A 440 14.39 -8.61 6.51
N GLY A 441 14.93 -9.72 7.00
CA GLY A 441 16.35 -10.02 6.85
C GLY A 441 16.83 -11.17 7.72
N LYS A 442 18.11 -11.48 7.56
CA LYS A 442 18.81 -12.45 8.40
C LYS A 442 19.23 -11.79 9.71
N VAL A 443 19.13 -12.52 10.80
CA VAL A 443 19.60 -12.07 12.10
C VAL A 443 21.14 -12.08 12.13
N ASP A 444 21.72 -10.89 12.15
CA ASP A 444 23.19 -10.69 12.15
C ASP A 444 23.80 -10.87 13.55
N SER A 445 23.05 -10.45 14.58
CA SER A 445 23.52 -10.50 15.96
C SER A 445 22.34 -10.43 16.95
N THR A 446 22.55 -10.90 18.16
CA THR A 446 21.58 -10.79 19.27
C THR A 446 22.24 -10.28 20.54
N LYS A 447 21.49 -9.55 21.39
CA LYS A 447 21.88 -9.18 22.76
C LYS A 447 20.87 -9.72 23.75
N GLY A 448 21.15 -10.91 24.28
CA GLY A 448 20.20 -11.67 25.08
C GLY A 448 18.92 -11.99 24.29
N SER A 449 17.80 -12.11 25.01
CA SER A 449 16.49 -12.32 24.37
C SER A 449 15.76 -11.03 23.99
N ASN A 450 16.41 -9.85 24.17
CA ASN A 450 15.71 -8.57 24.13
C ASN A 450 16.05 -7.71 22.91
N LYS A 451 17.14 -7.97 22.20
CA LYS A 451 17.57 -7.19 21.04
C LYS A 451 18.08 -8.07 19.92
N VAL A 452 17.79 -7.65 18.71
CA VAL A 452 18.22 -8.31 17.48
C VAL A 452 18.78 -7.27 16.52
N GLN A 453 19.81 -7.64 15.78
CA GLN A 453 20.37 -6.84 14.69
C GLN A 453 19.99 -7.49 13.36
N ILE A 454 19.43 -6.69 12.47
CA ILE A 454 19.05 -7.08 11.10
C ILE A 454 19.45 -5.92 10.19
N ASN A 455 20.13 -6.21 9.08
CA ASN A 455 20.58 -5.20 8.11
C ASN A 455 21.44 -4.09 8.78
N ASN A 456 22.28 -4.46 9.76
CA ASN A 456 23.11 -3.58 10.57
C ASN A 456 22.36 -2.65 11.54
N GLU A 457 21.02 -2.75 11.67
CA GLU A 457 20.22 -1.96 12.61
C GLU A 457 19.76 -2.81 13.81
N TRP A 458 19.75 -2.18 15.01
CA TRP A 458 19.33 -2.84 16.24
C TRP A 458 17.88 -2.59 16.58
N TYR A 459 17.11 -3.65 16.73
CA TYR A 459 15.71 -3.61 17.17
C TYR A 459 15.57 -4.18 18.59
N THR A 460 14.74 -3.53 19.41
CA THR A 460 14.47 -3.96 20.78
C THR A 460 13.10 -4.63 20.81
N MET A 461 12.96 -5.78 21.45
CA MET A 461 11.69 -6.46 21.66
C MET A 461 10.75 -5.60 22.51
N ALA A 462 9.48 -5.53 22.13
CA ALA A 462 8.51 -4.60 22.71
C ALA A 462 8.11 -4.93 24.16
N GLY A 463 8.23 -6.18 24.60
CA GLY A 463 7.89 -6.57 25.98
C GLY A 463 7.35 -7.99 26.09
N LYS A 464 6.19 -8.16 26.74
CA LYS A 464 5.52 -9.42 26.97
C LYS A 464 4.13 -9.44 26.35
N LYS A 465 3.68 -10.61 25.94
CA LYS A 465 2.29 -10.87 25.53
C LYS A 465 1.34 -10.78 26.74
N VAL A 466 0.04 -10.87 26.50
CA VAL A 466 -1.00 -10.82 27.56
C VAL A 466 -0.83 -11.98 28.56
N ASP A 467 -0.46 -13.17 28.09
CA ASP A 467 -0.19 -14.35 28.92
C ASP A 467 1.07 -14.24 29.79
N GLY A 468 1.85 -13.15 29.63
CA GLY A 468 3.10 -12.91 30.33
C GLY A 468 4.32 -13.52 29.67
N SER A 469 4.19 -14.25 28.56
CA SER A 469 5.32 -14.76 27.79
C SER A 469 6.08 -13.61 27.12
N ALA A 470 7.42 -13.69 27.12
CA ALA A 470 8.25 -12.64 26.51
C ALA A 470 8.16 -12.69 24.97
N ILE A 471 8.04 -11.53 24.35
CA ILE A 471 8.34 -11.37 22.92
C ILE A 471 9.87 -11.46 22.80
N LYS A 472 10.36 -12.59 22.32
CA LYS A 472 11.79 -12.91 22.30
C LYS A 472 12.44 -12.50 20.98
N ALA A 473 13.71 -12.09 21.08
CA ALA A 473 14.55 -11.95 19.90
C ALA A 473 14.70 -13.33 19.21
N PRO A 474 14.61 -13.38 17.90
CA PRO A 474 14.83 -14.61 17.13
C PRO A 474 16.29 -15.08 17.23
N ASN A 475 16.52 -16.31 16.86
CA ASN A 475 17.84 -16.91 16.90
C ASN A 475 18.79 -16.27 15.89
N LEU A 476 20.09 -16.30 16.20
CA LEU A 476 21.14 -15.91 15.28
C LEU A 476 21.03 -16.69 13.96
N ASN A 477 21.25 -16.01 12.85
CA ASN A 477 21.13 -16.53 11.48
C ASN A 477 19.70 -16.87 11.01
N ALA A 478 18.67 -16.74 11.83
CA ALA A 478 17.30 -16.93 11.37
C ALA A 478 16.91 -15.81 10.38
N LYS A 479 16.23 -16.16 9.28
CA LYS A 479 15.55 -15.18 8.42
C LYS A 479 14.19 -14.87 9.05
N VAL A 480 13.93 -13.61 9.25
CA VAL A 480 12.73 -13.17 9.97
C VAL A 480 12.11 -11.95 9.35
N LYS A 481 10.81 -11.80 9.59
CA LYS A 481 10.06 -10.55 9.48
C LYS A 481 9.82 -10.03 10.89
N LEU A 482 10.38 -8.88 11.21
CA LEU A 482 9.99 -8.15 12.40
C LEU A 482 8.90 -7.17 12.03
N ILE A 483 7.81 -7.21 12.76
CA ILE A 483 6.76 -6.21 12.69
C ILE A 483 7.10 -5.16 13.74
N VAL A 484 7.41 -3.95 13.28
CA VAL A 484 7.96 -2.86 14.09
C VAL A 484 6.92 -1.78 14.30
N VAL A 485 6.76 -1.35 15.55
CA VAL A 485 5.93 -0.20 15.92
C VAL A 485 6.75 0.73 16.77
N ASN A 486 6.88 1.99 16.34
CA ASN A 486 7.63 3.04 17.02
C ASN A 486 9.05 2.59 17.43
N GLY A 487 9.75 1.87 16.56
CA GLY A 487 11.12 1.40 16.77
C GLY A 487 11.27 0.13 17.63
N PHE A 488 10.18 -0.53 18.01
CA PHE A 488 10.19 -1.76 18.80
C PHE A 488 9.55 -2.92 18.03
N ALA A 489 10.14 -4.12 18.15
CA ALA A 489 9.60 -5.32 17.54
C ALA A 489 8.44 -5.89 18.39
N TYR A 490 7.25 -5.80 17.84
CA TYR A 490 6.00 -6.28 18.46
C TYR A 490 5.73 -7.75 18.14
N LEU A 491 6.15 -8.19 16.96
CA LEU A 491 6.02 -9.57 16.51
C LEU A 491 7.29 -9.97 15.76
N THR A 492 7.70 -11.20 15.94
CA THR A 492 8.66 -11.89 15.09
C THR A 492 7.92 -12.99 14.36
N ASP A 493 7.79 -12.85 13.06
CA ASP A 493 7.41 -13.95 12.19
C ASP A 493 8.70 -14.56 11.63
N THR A 494 8.90 -15.84 11.86
CA THR A 494 10.00 -16.53 11.22
C THR A 494 9.62 -16.63 9.76
N VAL A 495 10.31 -15.89 8.91
CA VAL A 495 10.31 -16.25 7.50
C VAL A 495 10.98 -17.60 7.50
N THR A 496 10.21 -18.63 7.28
CA THR A 496 10.78 -19.86 6.79
C THR A 496 11.63 -19.42 5.62
N ALA A 497 12.90 -19.82 5.61
CA ALA A 497 13.92 -19.30 4.71
C ALA A 497 13.30 -19.02 3.36
N GLY A 498 13.45 -17.78 2.90
CA GLY A 498 12.95 -17.46 1.59
C GLY A 498 13.45 -18.53 0.65
N THR A 499 12.55 -19.08 -0.11
CA THR A 499 12.86 -20.11 -1.12
C THR A 499 13.96 -19.66 -2.08
N ASP A 500 14.25 -18.36 -2.09
CA ASP A 500 15.22 -17.66 -2.94
C ASP A 500 16.68 -18.11 -2.72
N ASP A 501 17.02 -18.63 -1.53
CA ASP A 501 18.36 -19.12 -1.22
C ASP A 501 18.45 -20.66 -1.23
N ILE A 502 17.40 -21.34 -1.68
CA ILE A 502 17.37 -22.80 -1.78
C ILE A 502 17.44 -23.20 -3.25
N ALA A 503 18.33 -24.13 -3.53
CA ALA A 503 18.42 -24.74 -4.83
C ALA A 503 18.50 -26.26 -4.69
N LEU A 504 18.17 -26.98 -5.75
CA LEU A 504 18.41 -28.42 -5.87
C LEU A 504 19.78 -28.65 -6.44
N LEU A 505 20.68 -29.28 -5.68
CA LEU A 505 21.99 -29.71 -6.13
C LEU A 505 21.84 -31.05 -6.84
N VAL A 506 22.17 -31.09 -8.12
CA VAL A 506 22.01 -32.30 -8.98
C VAL A 506 23.31 -32.89 -9.43
N GLU A 507 24.40 -32.13 -9.51
CA GLU A 507 25.71 -32.60 -9.90
C GLU A 507 26.84 -31.73 -9.33
N VAL A 508 27.99 -32.34 -8.99
CA VAL A 508 29.24 -31.65 -8.63
C VAL A 508 30.37 -32.16 -9.48
N GLY A 509 31.13 -31.25 -10.07
CA GLY A 509 32.22 -31.57 -10.97
C GLY A 509 33.47 -30.70 -10.73
N THR A 510 34.50 -30.98 -11.52
CA THR A 510 35.71 -30.17 -11.53
C THR A 510 36.03 -29.77 -12.97
N LYS A 511 36.11 -28.44 -13.19
CA LYS A 511 36.54 -27.90 -14.47
C LYS A 511 38.05 -27.99 -14.59
N ASN A 512 38.54 -28.77 -15.56
CA ASN A 512 39.97 -28.93 -15.80
C ASN A 512 40.56 -27.68 -16.48
N GLY A 513 41.62 -27.11 -15.91
CA GLY A 513 42.32 -25.92 -16.42
C GLY A 513 43.39 -25.45 -15.47
N VAL A 514 44.06 -24.33 -15.79
CA VAL A 514 45.05 -23.71 -14.88
C VAL A 514 44.32 -23.21 -13.63
N GLY A 515 44.54 -23.92 -12.50
CA GLY A 515 43.80 -23.70 -11.25
C GLY A 515 42.41 -24.36 -11.29
N SER A 516 42.36 -25.70 -11.16
CA SER A 516 41.13 -26.49 -11.20
C SER A 516 40.05 -25.85 -10.28
N LYS A 517 38.91 -25.51 -10.90
CA LYS A 517 37.76 -24.93 -10.21
C LYS A 517 36.71 -26.01 -9.99
N ARG A 518 36.02 -25.96 -8.85
CA ARG A 518 34.88 -26.84 -8.59
C ARG A 518 33.61 -26.18 -9.12
N GLU A 519 32.75 -26.92 -9.73
CA GLU A 519 31.46 -26.51 -10.28
C GLU A 519 30.35 -27.39 -9.75
N ALA A 520 29.17 -26.83 -9.61
CA ALA A 520 27.94 -27.53 -9.27
C ALA A 520 26.85 -27.17 -10.26
N ARG A 521 26.02 -28.13 -10.64
CA ARG A 521 24.79 -27.92 -11.37
C ARG A 521 23.65 -27.78 -10.38
N LEU A 522 22.96 -26.63 -10.41
CA LEU A 522 21.88 -26.27 -9.52
C LEU A 522 20.61 -26.01 -10.31
N ILE A 523 19.47 -26.51 -9.81
CA ILE A 523 18.14 -26.11 -10.25
C ILE A 523 17.62 -25.12 -9.21
N PHE A 524 17.29 -23.90 -9.63
CA PHE A 524 16.80 -22.85 -8.77
C PHE A 524 15.27 -22.85 -8.65
N ALA A 525 14.75 -22.12 -7.69
CA ALA A 525 13.32 -22.00 -7.42
C ALA A 525 12.51 -21.44 -8.61
N ASP A 526 13.13 -20.63 -9.46
CA ASP A 526 12.55 -20.07 -10.69
C ASP A 526 12.59 -21.06 -11.87
N GLY A 527 13.04 -22.29 -11.66
CA GLY A 527 13.21 -23.34 -12.67
C GLY A 527 14.50 -23.22 -13.49
N SER A 528 15.33 -22.20 -13.25
CA SER A 528 16.61 -22.09 -13.97
C SER A 528 17.58 -23.21 -13.60
N ASP A 529 18.24 -23.81 -14.62
CA ASP A 529 19.26 -24.84 -14.49
C ASP A 529 20.61 -24.23 -14.83
N LYS A 530 21.51 -24.12 -13.86
CA LYS A 530 22.80 -23.44 -14.02
C LYS A 530 23.95 -24.26 -13.48
N THR A 531 25.07 -24.31 -14.22
CA THR A 531 26.35 -24.76 -13.69
C THR A 531 27.12 -23.55 -13.15
N VAL A 532 27.40 -23.56 -11.86
CA VAL A 532 28.03 -22.45 -11.14
C VAL A 532 29.35 -22.83 -10.53
N GLU A 533 30.29 -21.87 -10.41
CA GLU A 533 31.52 -22.09 -9.65
C GLU A 533 31.23 -22.10 -8.15
N ILE A 534 31.78 -23.14 -7.45
CA ILE A 534 31.58 -23.27 -6.00
C ILE A 534 32.89 -23.19 -5.24
N LYS A 535 32.80 -22.75 -3.97
CA LYS A 535 33.96 -22.75 -3.08
C LYS A 535 34.49 -24.16 -2.82
N LYS A 536 35.83 -24.27 -2.66
CA LYS A 536 36.58 -25.53 -2.47
C LYS A 536 36.16 -26.36 -1.25
N ASN A 537 35.47 -25.80 -0.27
CA ASN A 537 35.07 -26.45 0.97
C ASN A 537 33.87 -27.42 0.83
N TRP A 538 33.28 -27.53 -0.36
CA TRP A 538 32.37 -28.61 -0.68
C TRP A 538 33.25 -29.79 -1.21
N GLU A 539 33.88 -30.47 -0.31
CA GLU A 539 34.68 -31.65 -0.64
C GLU A 539 34.04 -32.93 -0.10
N ASP A 540 34.25 -34.03 -0.80
CA ASP A 540 34.03 -35.41 -0.34
C ASP A 540 34.88 -35.74 0.92
N ASP A 541 34.76 -34.93 2.00
CA ASP A 541 35.44 -35.21 3.25
C ASP A 541 34.64 -36.19 4.09
N SER A 542 34.89 -37.46 3.85
CA SER A 542 34.30 -38.57 4.58
C SER A 542 34.50 -38.54 6.09
N THR A 543 35.32 -37.61 6.62
CA THR A 543 35.62 -37.50 8.05
C THR A 543 34.76 -36.50 8.79
N LYS A 544 33.99 -35.67 8.12
CA LYS A 544 33.15 -34.62 8.73
C LYS A 544 31.65 -34.90 8.69
N GLY A 545 31.22 -36.10 8.35
CA GLY A 545 29.79 -36.43 8.26
C GLY A 545 29.06 -35.81 7.07
N GLU A 546 29.77 -35.28 6.10
CA GLU A 546 29.24 -34.81 4.85
C GLU A 546 28.88 -35.95 3.90
N VAL A 547 27.80 -35.81 3.22
CA VAL A 547 27.00 -36.79 2.51
C VAL A 547 27.83 -37.61 1.51
N LYS A 548 28.04 -38.89 1.81
CA LYS A 548 28.45 -39.89 0.86
C LYS A 548 27.35 -40.41 -0.05
N GLN A 549 26.30 -39.63 -0.28
CA GLN A 549 25.30 -40.04 -1.24
C GLN A 549 25.72 -39.62 -2.65
N ASP A 550 25.58 -40.53 -3.57
CA ASP A 550 25.69 -40.23 -4.98
C ASP A 550 24.65 -39.19 -5.38
N ILE A 551 25.09 -37.93 -5.48
CA ILE A 551 24.19 -36.77 -5.76
C ILE A 551 23.44 -36.99 -7.08
N LYS A 552 24.03 -37.65 -8.07
CA LYS A 552 23.35 -38.04 -9.30
C LYS A 552 22.21 -39.04 -9.05
N ALA A 553 22.37 -39.95 -8.09
CA ALA A 553 21.31 -40.87 -7.72
C ALA A 553 20.24 -40.20 -6.85
N HIS A 554 20.66 -39.28 -5.97
CA HIS A 554 19.77 -38.62 -4.99
C HIS A 554 20.06 -37.10 -4.92
N PRO A 555 19.44 -36.24 -5.75
CA PRO A 555 19.58 -34.78 -5.69
C PRO A 555 19.20 -34.25 -4.32
N GLN A 556 19.88 -33.21 -3.88
CA GLN A 556 19.71 -32.65 -2.53
C GLN A 556 19.38 -31.16 -2.51
N LEU A 557 18.52 -30.79 -1.60
CA LEU A 557 18.27 -29.37 -1.30
C LEU A 557 19.48 -28.77 -0.57
N VAL A 558 19.95 -27.63 -1.05
CA VAL A 558 21.05 -26.86 -0.48
C VAL A 558 20.65 -25.40 -0.34
N THR A 559 21.19 -24.74 0.68
CA THR A 559 21.20 -23.27 0.70
C THR A 559 22.45 -22.75 0.00
N PHE A 560 22.39 -21.55 -0.56
CA PHE A 560 23.54 -20.94 -1.21
C PHE A 560 23.71 -19.47 -0.87
N ASP A 561 24.97 -19.02 -0.79
CA ASP A 561 25.36 -17.61 -0.75
C ASP A 561 26.25 -17.32 -1.96
N VAL A 562 26.11 -16.13 -2.57
CA VAL A 562 26.90 -15.74 -3.74
C VAL A 562 27.83 -14.58 -3.41
N SER A 563 29.11 -14.73 -3.71
CA SER A 563 30.10 -13.64 -3.57
C SER A 563 31.03 -13.64 -4.79
N LYS A 564 31.02 -12.59 -5.57
CA LYS A 564 31.83 -12.44 -6.80
C LYS A 564 31.66 -13.63 -7.77
N ASP A 565 30.40 -13.99 -8.02
CA ASP A 565 29.97 -15.11 -8.88
C ASP A 565 30.43 -16.51 -8.42
N VAL A 566 30.93 -16.65 -7.20
CA VAL A 566 31.27 -17.92 -6.59
C VAL A 566 30.26 -18.28 -5.51
N TYR A 567 29.68 -19.46 -5.64
CA TYR A 567 28.64 -19.95 -4.74
C TYR A 567 29.25 -20.68 -3.54
N THR A 568 28.74 -20.42 -2.36
CA THR A 568 28.99 -21.22 -1.17
C THR A 568 27.74 -22.03 -0.91
N LEU A 569 27.83 -23.35 -1.06
CA LEU A 569 26.70 -24.25 -0.82
C LEU A 569 26.76 -24.76 0.62
N THR A 570 25.61 -24.86 1.27
CA THR A 570 25.46 -25.47 2.58
C THR A 570 24.36 -26.52 2.49
N GLN A 571 24.67 -27.74 2.91
CA GLN A 571 23.70 -28.81 2.94
C GLN A 571 22.66 -28.55 4.02
N ILE A 572 21.38 -28.73 3.68
CA ILE A 572 20.29 -28.65 4.64
C ILE A 572 20.24 -29.99 5.38
N GLY A 573 20.69 -30.04 6.66
CA GLY A 573 20.78 -31.24 7.50
C GLY A 573 19.48 -31.61 8.19
N GLN A 574 19.45 -32.83 8.82
CA GLN A 574 18.25 -33.36 9.51
C GLN A 574 17.82 -32.60 10.76
N LYS A 575 18.67 -31.75 11.32
CA LYS A 575 18.33 -30.79 12.38
C LYS A 575 19.24 -29.58 12.22
N ASN A 576 18.67 -28.52 11.70
CA ASN A 576 19.45 -27.38 11.35
C ASN A 576 19.70 -26.47 12.53
N THR A 577 20.95 -26.02 12.68
CA THR A 577 21.36 -24.88 13.52
C THR A 577 20.83 -23.54 13.00
N GLU A 578 20.26 -23.51 11.80
CA GLU A 578 19.72 -22.31 11.13
C GLU A 578 18.20 -22.16 11.19
N GLY A 579 17.48 -23.06 11.90
CA GLY A 579 16.04 -22.91 12.16
C GLY A 579 15.12 -23.62 11.17
N TYR A 580 15.65 -24.50 10.29
CA TYR A 580 14.82 -25.35 9.43
C TYR A 580 14.58 -26.75 10.01
N ASP A 581 13.34 -27.18 10.02
CA ASP A 581 13.05 -28.60 10.20
C ASP A 581 13.16 -29.30 8.83
N VAL A 582 14.02 -30.31 8.74
CA VAL A 582 14.22 -31.06 7.51
C VAL A 582 13.59 -32.43 7.64
N TYR A 583 12.72 -32.73 6.71
CA TYR A 583 12.17 -34.05 6.51
C TYR A 583 12.89 -34.70 5.34
N ALA A 584 13.55 -35.83 5.58
CA ALA A 584 14.19 -36.62 4.51
C ALA A 584 13.76 -38.09 4.63
N PHE A 585 13.32 -38.67 3.53
CA PHE A 585 12.86 -40.04 3.48
C PHE A 585 13.21 -40.69 2.15
N SER A 586 13.74 -41.89 2.18
CA SER A 586 14.06 -42.68 1.00
C SER A 586 13.14 -43.92 0.96
N ALA A 587 12.52 -44.15 -0.18
CA ALA A 587 11.48 -45.17 -0.33
C ALA A 587 11.90 -46.49 -0.96
N ASP A 588 13.16 -46.84 -0.91
CA ASP A 588 13.60 -48.15 -1.47
C ASP A 588 12.91 -49.36 -0.83
N THR A 589 12.16 -49.15 0.26
CA THR A 589 11.49 -50.22 1.03
C THR A 589 10.02 -49.97 1.40
N THR A 590 9.44 -48.80 1.11
CA THR A 590 8.07 -48.48 1.54
C THR A 590 7.38 -47.66 0.43
N GLY A 591 6.29 -48.17 -0.13
CA GLY A 591 5.58 -47.50 -1.21
C GLY A 591 5.06 -46.09 -0.81
N LEU A 592 5.87 -45.04 -1.04
CA LEU A 592 5.45 -43.67 -0.92
C LEU A 592 4.67 -43.28 -2.18
N LYS A 593 3.56 -42.58 -2.00
CA LYS A 593 2.73 -42.04 -3.09
C LYS A 593 2.26 -40.64 -2.75
N VAL A 594 2.10 -39.82 -3.78
CA VAL A 594 1.36 -38.55 -3.64
C VAL A 594 -0.13 -38.87 -3.46
N ASP A 595 -0.78 -38.26 -2.47
CA ASP A 595 -2.24 -38.28 -2.32
C ASP A 595 -2.76 -36.93 -2.79
N GLY A 596 -3.35 -36.89 -3.97
CA GLY A 596 -3.92 -35.68 -4.57
C GLY A 596 -5.20 -35.17 -3.92
N SER A 597 -5.71 -35.83 -2.86
CA SER A 597 -6.89 -35.34 -2.14
C SER A 597 -6.52 -34.05 -1.37
N VAL A 598 -6.98 -32.92 -1.88
CA VAL A 598 -6.80 -31.61 -1.26
C VAL A 598 -7.64 -31.52 0.00
N LYS A 599 -7.01 -31.45 1.17
CA LYS A 599 -7.66 -31.04 2.41
C LYS A 599 -6.96 -29.77 2.90
N ASN A 600 -7.72 -28.69 3.00
CA ASN A 600 -7.25 -27.40 3.54
C ASN A 600 -6.06 -26.78 2.77
N ASP A 601 -6.14 -26.68 1.46
CA ASP A 601 -5.12 -26.10 0.57
C ASP A 601 -3.72 -26.76 0.61
N ALA A 602 -3.59 -27.94 1.17
CA ALA A 602 -2.33 -28.67 1.21
C ALA A 602 -2.49 -30.10 0.68
N ASN A 603 -1.60 -30.51 -0.22
CA ASN A 603 -1.48 -31.89 -0.72
C ASN A 603 -0.63 -32.70 0.27
N LYS A 604 -0.85 -34.01 0.36
CA LYS A 604 -0.11 -34.85 1.30
C LYS A 604 0.62 -36.00 0.59
N ILE A 605 1.70 -36.45 1.21
CA ILE A 605 2.37 -37.70 0.85
C ILE A 605 1.92 -38.81 1.81
N ASP A 606 1.31 -39.86 1.27
CA ASP A 606 1.00 -41.07 2.04
C ASP A 606 2.09 -42.13 1.86
N ALA A 607 2.41 -42.79 2.95
CA ALA A 607 3.30 -43.93 2.94
C ALA A 607 2.50 -45.22 3.16
N TYR A 608 2.76 -46.22 2.32
CA TYR A 608 2.19 -47.57 2.40
C TYR A 608 3.30 -48.59 2.69
N ASP A 609 2.96 -49.67 3.40
CA ASP A 609 3.85 -50.80 3.50
C ASP A 609 3.79 -51.70 2.26
N SER A 610 4.62 -52.74 2.21
CA SER A 610 4.65 -53.68 1.09
C SER A 610 3.37 -54.46 0.86
N GLU A 611 2.42 -54.40 1.81
CA GLU A 611 1.10 -55.04 1.76
C GLU A 611 -0.03 -54.05 1.43
N GLY A 612 0.30 -52.80 1.18
CA GLY A 612 -0.70 -51.72 0.85
C GLY A 612 -1.39 -51.12 2.06
N ASN A 613 -0.93 -51.41 3.26
CA ASN A 613 -1.49 -50.81 4.48
C ASN A 613 -0.82 -49.46 4.77
N SER A 614 -1.65 -48.44 5.06
CA SER A 614 -1.15 -47.12 5.48
C SER A 614 -0.35 -47.26 6.78
N LYS A 615 0.97 -47.02 6.75
CA LYS A 615 1.76 -46.88 7.98
C LYS A 615 1.57 -45.45 8.52
N THR A 616 1.48 -45.37 9.86
CA THR A 616 1.45 -44.09 10.60
C THR A 616 2.83 -43.41 10.52
N LEU A 617 3.19 -42.90 9.36
CA LEU A 617 4.28 -41.94 9.23
C LEU A 617 3.71 -40.53 9.47
N ASN A 618 4.54 -39.67 10.03
CA ASN A 618 4.20 -38.25 10.09
C ASN A 618 3.86 -37.78 8.69
N LYS A 619 2.67 -37.18 8.54
CA LYS A 619 2.20 -36.78 7.22
C LYS A 619 2.95 -35.55 6.75
N LEU A 620 3.49 -35.61 5.53
CA LEU A 620 4.08 -34.48 4.83
C LEU A 620 3.02 -33.88 3.91
N TYR A 621 2.73 -32.60 4.11
CA TYR A 621 1.84 -31.79 3.28
C TYR A 621 2.65 -30.77 2.52
N PHE A 622 2.25 -30.39 1.32
CA PHE A 622 2.85 -29.26 0.60
C PHE A 622 2.03 -27.99 0.82
N GLU A 623 2.69 -26.91 1.20
CA GLU A 623 2.03 -25.60 1.17
C GLU A 623 1.67 -25.26 -0.29
N SER A 624 0.48 -24.71 -0.53
CA SER A 624 -0.02 -24.46 -1.88
C SER A 624 0.91 -23.58 -2.74
N THR A 625 1.60 -22.65 -2.09
CA THR A 625 2.60 -21.75 -2.71
C THR A 625 4.03 -22.27 -2.59
N GLY A 626 4.24 -23.42 -1.94
CA GLY A 626 5.55 -24.04 -1.76
C GLY A 626 6.17 -24.43 -3.11
N ILE A 627 7.50 -24.56 -3.12
CA ILE A 627 8.28 -24.95 -4.29
C ILE A 627 8.55 -26.45 -4.24
N VAL A 628 8.22 -27.15 -5.32
CA VAL A 628 8.47 -28.59 -5.43
C VAL A 628 9.31 -28.86 -6.67
N PHE A 629 10.54 -29.33 -6.45
CA PHE A 629 11.41 -29.84 -7.49
C PHE A 629 11.01 -31.27 -7.82
N ILE A 630 10.71 -31.53 -9.08
CA ILE A 630 10.38 -32.87 -9.58
C ILE A 630 11.57 -33.38 -10.35
N ARG A 631 12.03 -34.59 -10.01
CA ARG A 631 12.95 -35.36 -10.84
C ARG A 631 12.17 -36.43 -11.56
N HIS A 632 12.25 -36.46 -12.87
CA HIS A 632 11.65 -37.49 -13.70
C HIS A 632 12.65 -37.94 -14.79
N LYS A 633 12.42 -39.08 -15.37
CA LYS A 633 13.20 -39.63 -16.47
C LYS A 633 12.32 -39.58 -17.70
N ASP A 634 12.69 -38.79 -18.68
CA ASP A 634 12.03 -38.80 -19.98
C ASP A 634 12.30 -40.10 -20.72
N GLY A 635 11.32 -40.52 -21.54
CA GLY A 635 11.28 -41.87 -22.11
C GLY A 635 12.55 -42.31 -22.83
N ALA A 636 12.82 -43.54 -22.72
CA ALA A 636 13.63 -44.55 -23.43
C ALA A 636 15.00 -44.19 -24.05
N ALA A 637 15.44 -42.96 -24.27
CA ALA A 637 16.65 -42.67 -25.06
C ALA A 637 17.71 -41.78 -24.38
N HIS A 638 17.46 -41.11 -23.27
CA HIS A 638 18.45 -40.27 -22.59
C HIS A 638 18.75 -40.74 -21.17
N ASP A 639 20.02 -40.99 -20.87
CA ASP A 639 20.50 -41.41 -19.54
C ASP A 639 20.50 -40.33 -18.49
N ASP A 640 20.18 -39.07 -18.81
CA ASP A 640 20.15 -37.96 -17.90
C ASP A 640 18.72 -37.67 -17.41
N PRO A 641 18.50 -37.58 -16.08
CA PRO A 641 17.20 -37.21 -15.52
C PRO A 641 16.88 -35.75 -15.83
N SER A 642 15.65 -35.48 -16.19
CA SER A 642 15.14 -34.13 -16.29
C SER A 642 14.55 -33.64 -14.97
N PHE A 643 14.54 -32.31 -14.78
CA PHE A 643 14.08 -31.67 -13.57
C PHE A 643 13.04 -30.61 -13.92
N LYS A 644 12.02 -30.47 -13.04
CA LYS A 644 10.95 -29.50 -13.17
C LYS A 644 10.69 -28.86 -11.83
N VAL A 645 10.29 -27.60 -11.83
CA VAL A 645 9.86 -26.88 -10.64
C VAL A 645 8.38 -26.57 -10.75
N ILE A 646 7.62 -26.97 -9.73
CA ILE A 646 6.18 -26.75 -9.65
C ILE A 646 5.80 -26.13 -8.30
N THR A 647 4.58 -25.64 -8.18
CA THR A 647 4.02 -25.22 -6.89
C THR A 647 3.55 -26.43 -6.08
N GLY A 648 3.47 -26.27 -4.75
CA GLY A 648 2.92 -27.33 -3.90
C GLY A 648 1.48 -27.69 -4.25
N LYS A 649 0.68 -26.73 -4.73
CA LYS A 649 -0.67 -27.00 -5.26
C LYS A 649 -0.64 -27.94 -6.46
N ALA A 650 0.29 -27.73 -7.38
CA ALA A 650 0.46 -28.58 -8.56
C ALA A 650 1.01 -29.98 -8.26
N ALA A 651 1.55 -30.21 -7.05
CA ALA A 651 1.97 -31.55 -6.64
C ALA A 651 0.79 -32.55 -6.58
N ALA A 652 -0.46 -32.06 -6.46
CA ALA A 652 -1.65 -32.89 -6.56
C ALA A 652 -1.76 -33.64 -7.89
N ASP A 653 -1.18 -33.10 -8.95
CA ASP A 653 -1.21 -33.65 -10.30
C ASP A 653 -0.46 -34.98 -10.42
N TYR A 654 0.37 -35.26 -9.44
CA TYR A 654 1.10 -36.53 -9.32
C TYR A 654 0.39 -37.56 -8.45
N ASP A 655 -0.94 -37.44 -8.28
CA ASP A 655 -1.75 -38.37 -7.47
C ASP A 655 -1.49 -39.83 -7.81
N ASN A 656 -1.36 -40.68 -6.78
CA ASN A 656 -1.05 -42.10 -6.88
C ASN A 656 0.32 -42.47 -7.52
N LYS A 657 1.14 -41.49 -7.92
CA LYS A 657 2.50 -41.77 -8.45
C LYS A 657 3.42 -42.18 -7.32
N ALA A 658 4.18 -43.26 -7.55
CA ALA A 658 5.15 -43.78 -6.58
C ALA A 658 6.39 -42.87 -6.52
N ILE A 659 6.75 -42.45 -5.31
CA ILE A 659 7.93 -41.62 -5.05
C ILE A 659 9.06 -42.57 -4.58
N LYS A 660 10.25 -42.37 -5.13
CA LYS A 660 11.45 -43.12 -4.68
C LYS A 660 12.27 -42.38 -3.64
N TYR A 661 12.27 -41.07 -3.71
CA TYR A 661 12.95 -40.21 -2.73
C TYR A 661 12.19 -38.91 -2.53
N VAL A 662 12.16 -38.44 -1.29
CA VAL A 662 11.65 -37.09 -0.93
C VAL A 662 12.58 -36.46 0.08
N GLN A 663 12.90 -35.19 -0.12
CA GLN A 663 13.50 -34.32 0.88
C GLN A 663 12.69 -33.05 0.92
N ALA A 664 12.38 -32.54 2.09
CA ALA A 664 11.59 -31.33 2.24
C ALA A 664 12.13 -30.45 3.36
N VAL A 665 12.06 -29.15 3.14
CA VAL A 665 12.14 -28.13 4.17
C VAL A 665 10.71 -27.86 4.60
N ALA A 666 10.39 -28.22 5.83
CA ALA A 666 9.02 -28.24 6.32
C ALA A 666 8.91 -27.74 7.77
N ASN A 667 7.81 -27.09 8.08
CA ASN A 667 7.44 -26.75 9.47
C ASN A 667 6.67 -27.90 10.11
N GLU A 668 7.03 -28.28 11.34
CA GLU A 668 6.28 -29.27 12.12
C GLU A 668 5.13 -28.57 12.87
N SER A 669 3.91 -29.07 12.66
CA SER A 669 2.74 -28.67 13.45
C SER A 669 1.90 -29.91 13.76
N ASN A 670 1.62 -30.17 15.05
CA ASN A 670 0.81 -31.32 15.51
C ASN A 670 1.24 -32.68 14.92
N LYS A 671 2.55 -32.92 14.82
CA LYS A 671 3.16 -34.13 14.21
C LYS A 671 2.90 -34.26 12.71
N ASN A 672 2.51 -33.21 12.05
CA ASN A 672 2.48 -33.12 10.60
C ASN A 672 3.57 -32.15 10.12
N TYR A 673 4.09 -32.39 8.96
CA TYR A 673 5.10 -31.53 8.31
C TYR A 673 4.47 -30.80 7.14
N TYR A 674 4.68 -29.50 7.05
CA TYR A 674 4.18 -28.64 5.96
C TYR A 674 5.36 -28.13 5.17
N ALA A 675 5.59 -28.73 3.99
CA ALA A 675 6.72 -28.43 3.13
C ALA A 675 6.53 -27.12 2.39
N GLN A 676 7.53 -26.26 2.51
CA GLN A 676 7.64 -25.03 1.74
C GLN A 676 8.55 -25.22 0.54
N VAL A 677 9.54 -26.09 0.65
CA VAL A 677 10.38 -26.56 -0.44
C VAL A 677 10.52 -28.06 -0.33
N ALA A 678 10.35 -28.77 -1.42
CA ALA A 678 10.57 -30.21 -1.47
C ALA A 678 11.22 -30.62 -2.78
N VAL A 679 11.89 -31.77 -2.78
CA VAL A 679 12.23 -32.51 -3.97
C VAL A 679 11.50 -33.86 -3.96
N LEU A 680 10.85 -34.21 -5.06
CA LEU A 680 10.20 -35.48 -5.31
C LEU A 680 10.94 -36.19 -6.46
N ASP A 681 11.47 -37.38 -6.17
CA ASP A 681 12.12 -38.23 -7.17
C ASP A 681 11.21 -39.41 -7.47
N PHE A 682 10.70 -39.49 -8.66
CA PHE A 682 9.86 -40.57 -9.15
C PHE A 682 10.64 -41.73 -9.80
N GLY A 683 11.97 -41.64 -9.83
CA GLY A 683 12.86 -42.74 -10.19
C GLY A 683 12.71 -43.28 -11.60
N GLY A 684 12.37 -42.46 -12.56
CA GLY A 684 12.29 -42.89 -13.96
C GLY A 684 10.94 -43.49 -14.39
N VAL A 685 9.86 -43.23 -13.60
CA VAL A 685 8.49 -43.46 -14.07
C VAL A 685 8.13 -42.26 -14.91
N SER A 686 7.64 -42.47 -16.14
CA SER A 686 7.04 -41.40 -16.96
C SER A 686 5.90 -40.80 -16.15
N THR A 687 6.07 -39.57 -15.73
CA THR A 687 5.03 -38.76 -15.08
C THR A 687 4.28 -38.07 -16.19
N GLY A 688 3.40 -38.78 -16.89
CA GLY A 688 2.57 -38.17 -17.91
C GLY A 688 1.87 -36.92 -17.37
N GLY A 689 2.02 -35.82 -18.04
CA GLY A 689 1.49 -34.53 -17.66
C GLY A 689 2.56 -33.46 -17.74
N SER A 690 2.86 -32.99 -18.93
CA SER A 690 3.78 -31.91 -19.21
C SER A 690 3.05 -30.57 -18.99
N THR A 691 3.25 -29.93 -17.85
CA THR A 691 3.09 -28.48 -17.77
C THR A 691 4.42 -27.83 -18.15
N ASP A 692 4.93 -28.14 -19.32
CA ASP A 692 6.20 -27.61 -19.83
C ASP A 692 6.08 -26.08 -19.91
N ASN A 693 7.21 -25.40 -19.82
CA ASN A 693 7.32 -23.95 -19.90
C ASN A 693 6.88 -23.48 -21.30
N TYR A 694 5.61 -23.20 -21.47
CA TYR A 694 5.05 -22.62 -22.68
C TYR A 694 4.98 -21.10 -22.60
N LEU A 695 5.16 -20.45 -23.74
CA LEU A 695 4.97 -19.04 -23.94
C LEU A 695 4.16 -18.80 -25.20
N VAL A 696 3.39 -17.70 -25.21
CA VAL A 696 2.70 -17.21 -26.41
C VAL A 696 3.40 -15.95 -26.87
N ALA A 697 3.89 -15.94 -28.10
CA ALA A 697 4.46 -14.75 -28.71
C ALA A 697 3.37 -13.67 -28.91
N LEU A 698 3.59 -12.49 -28.38
CA LEU A 698 2.65 -11.36 -28.51
C LEU A 698 2.94 -10.49 -29.73
N ASP A 699 4.17 -10.54 -30.22
CA ASP A 699 4.65 -9.83 -31.40
C ASP A 699 5.55 -10.77 -32.23
N ASP A 700 5.77 -10.42 -33.50
CA ASP A 700 6.75 -11.09 -34.35
C ASP A 700 8.15 -10.97 -33.74
N SER A 701 8.90 -12.05 -33.70
CA SER A 701 10.28 -12.02 -33.21
C SER A 701 11.19 -11.23 -34.14
N TYR A 702 12.23 -10.61 -33.58
CA TYR A 702 13.25 -9.87 -34.34
C TYR A 702 14.65 -10.19 -33.82
N THR A 703 15.68 -9.90 -34.63
CA THR A 703 17.07 -10.13 -34.21
C THR A 703 17.67 -8.83 -33.66
N SER A 704 18.43 -8.94 -32.55
CA SER A 704 19.21 -7.85 -31.96
C SER A 704 20.62 -8.32 -31.64
N LYS A 705 21.58 -7.41 -31.74
CA LYS A 705 22.97 -7.70 -31.36
C LYS A 705 23.29 -7.01 -30.03
N ILE A 706 23.59 -7.82 -29.01
CA ILE A 706 23.93 -7.36 -27.65
C ILE A 706 25.32 -7.90 -27.32
N ASP A 707 26.27 -7.04 -26.99
CA ASP A 707 27.66 -7.37 -26.61
C ASP A 707 28.38 -8.33 -27.58
N GLY A 708 28.09 -8.14 -28.87
CA GLY A 708 28.72 -8.96 -29.93
C GLY A 708 27.95 -10.21 -30.31
N THR A 709 27.06 -10.70 -29.49
CA THR A 709 26.22 -11.88 -29.71
C THR A 709 24.89 -11.44 -30.36
N THR A 710 24.42 -12.24 -31.33
CA THR A 710 23.13 -12.01 -32.01
C THR A 710 22.06 -12.85 -31.31
N TYR A 711 21.02 -12.21 -30.82
CA TYR A 711 19.89 -12.85 -30.16
C TYR A 711 18.61 -12.72 -30.98
N THR A 712 17.78 -13.74 -30.94
CA THR A 712 16.35 -13.63 -31.27
C THR A 712 15.63 -13.01 -30.06
N MET A 713 14.90 -11.95 -30.32
CA MET A 713 14.11 -11.22 -29.33
C MET A 713 12.64 -11.50 -29.55
N VAL A 714 11.91 -11.90 -28.52
CA VAL A 714 10.46 -12.14 -28.61
C VAL A 714 9.76 -11.59 -27.39
N LYS A 715 8.76 -10.76 -27.59
CA LYS A 715 7.83 -10.35 -26.55
C LYS A 715 6.79 -11.46 -26.37
N ALA A 716 6.72 -12.06 -25.20
CA ALA A 716 5.85 -13.19 -24.97
C ALA A 716 5.13 -13.11 -23.63
N TRP A 717 4.03 -13.85 -23.52
CA TRP A 717 3.15 -13.98 -22.38
C TRP A 717 3.31 -15.34 -21.71
N ASN A 718 3.48 -15.37 -20.40
CA ASN A 718 3.64 -16.61 -19.61
C ASN A 718 2.38 -16.98 -18.79
N GLY A 719 1.25 -16.28 -19.01
CA GLY A 719 0.02 -16.43 -18.24
C GLY A 719 -0.14 -15.48 -17.07
N THR A 720 0.95 -14.78 -16.65
CA THR A 720 0.95 -13.83 -15.54
C THR A 720 1.58 -12.49 -15.88
N GLU A 721 2.62 -12.45 -16.71
CA GLU A 721 3.32 -11.23 -17.11
C GLU A 721 3.76 -11.24 -18.57
N GLU A 722 3.82 -10.08 -19.19
CA GLU A 722 4.44 -9.84 -20.49
C GLU A 722 5.93 -9.55 -20.29
N LYS A 723 6.78 -10.26 -21.00
CA LYS A 723 8.23 -10.06 -20.91
C LYS A 723 8.88 -10.16 -22.28
N LEU A 724 9.93 -9.37 -22.47
CA LEU A 724 10.80 -9.49 -23.64
C LEU A 724 11.88 -10.51 -23.34
N TYR A 725 11.81 -11.64 -24.02
CA TYR A 725 12.79 -12.73 -23.92
C TYR A 725 13.86 -12.59 -25.00
N LYS A 726 15.09 -13.04 -24.70
CA LYS A 726 16.19 -13.15 -25.65
C LYS A 726 16.66 -14.60 -25.74
N SER A 727 17.00 -15.06 -26.94
CA SER A 727 17.52 -16.41 -27.17
C SER A 727 18.66 -16.39 -28.18
N GLU A 728 19.65 -17.23 -28.00
CA GLU A 728 20.71 -17.47 -29.00
C GLU A 728 20.21 -18.34 -30.17
N ASP A 729 19.06 -19.00 -30.03
CA ASP A 729 18.45 -19.81 -31.07
C ASP A 729 17.99 -18.92 -32.24
N LYS A 730 18.28 -19.35 -33.45
CA LYS A 730 17.91 -18.62 -34.66
C LYS A 730 16.54 -19.08 -35.15
N VAL A 731 15.52 -18.66 -34.46
CA VAL A 731 14.12 -18.99 -34.76
C VAL A 731 13.36 -17.75 -35.22
N THR A 732 12.30 -17.95 -35.97
CA THR A 732 11.40 -16.88 -36.41
C THR A 732 9.99 -17.20 -35.92
N LEU A 733 9.57 -16.52 -34.86
CA LEU A 733 8.25 -16.69 -34.27
C LEU A 733 7.33 -15.57 -34.75
N LYS A 734 6.12 -15.92 -35.09
CA LYS A 734 5.03 -14.98 -35.39
C LYS A 734 4.20 -14.69 -34.15
N ALA A 735 3.55 -13.56 -34.12
CA ALA A 735 2.54 -13.30 -33.09
C ALA A 735 1.51 -14.43 -33.04
N GLY A 736 1.10 -14.84 -31.85
CA GLY A 736 0.21 -15.98 -31.63
C GLY A 736 0.91 -17.36 -31.57
N THR A 737 2.19 -17.47 -31.96
CA THR A 737 2.89 -18.75 -31.88
C THR A 737 3.11 -19.16 -30.43
N VAL A 738 2.67 -20.39 -30.10
CA VAL A 738 3.02 -21.05 -28.84
C VAL A 738 4.36 -21.76 -29.04
N PHE A 739 5.25 -21.62 -28.09
CA PHE A 739 6.55 -22.27 -28.08
C PHE A 739 6.96 -22.72 -26.69
N GLN A 740 7.75 -23.77 -26.61
CA GLN A 740 8.37 -24.18 -25.34
C GLN A 740 9.67 -23.42 -25.13
N TYR A 741 10.02 -23.20 -23.89
CA TYR A 741 11.29 -22.58 -23.52
C TYR A 741 11.93 -23.24 -22.30
N SER A 742 13.24 -23.18 -22.25
CA SER A 742 14.03 -23.45 -21.05
C SER A 742 14.91 -22.22 -20.77
N ASN A 743 15.13 -21.92 -19.47
CA ASN A 743 16.06 -20.87 -19.11
C ASN A 743 17.50 -21.29 -19.40
N ASP A 744 18.27 -20.41 -20.00
CA ASP A 744 19.66 -20.61 -20.36
C ASP A 744 20.55 -19.59 -19.61
N ALA A 745 21.87 -19.72 -19.75
CA ALA A 745 22.81 -18.80 -19.13
C ALA A 745 22.59 -17.33 -19.59
N ASN A 746 22.98 -16.35 -18.76
CA ASN A 746 22.97 -14.92 -19.10
C ASN A 746 21.57 -14.31 -19.34
N ASP A 747 20.56 -14.74 -18.60
CA ASP A 747 19.16 -14.30 -18.75
C ASP A 747 18.60 -14.51 -20.17
N SER A 748 19.10 -15.52 -20.88
CA SER A 748 18.54 -15.97 -22.14
C SER A 748 17.67 -17.21 -21.95
N ILE A 749 16.90 -17.54 -23.00
CA ILE A 749 16.12 -18.77 -23.05
C ILE A 749 16.53 -19.58 -24.28
N SER A 750 16.48 -20.91 -24.18
CA SER A 750 16.45 -21.78 -25.35
C SER A 750 15.00 -21.95 -25.77
N ILE A 751 14.75 -21.80 -27.08
CA ILE A 751 13.43 -21.88 -27.70
C ILE A 751 13.29 -23.18 -28.47
N THR A 752 12.23 -23.92 -28.14
CA THR A 752 11.82 -25.08 -28.94
C THR A 752 10.52 -24.72 -29.66
N GLU A 753 10.58 -24.59 -30.98
CA GLU A 753 9.39 -24.42 -31.82
C GLU A 753 8.55 -25.69 -31.76
N LEU A 754 7.26 -25.51 -31.53
CA LEU A 754 6.31 -26.62 -31.62
C LEU A 754 5.98 -26.85 -33.08
N GLY A 755 6.73 -27.75 -33.69
CA GLY A 755 6.59 -28.08 -35.10
C GLY A 755 5.34 -28.93 -35.40
N THR A 756 4.90 -28.89 -36.65
CA THR A 756 3.96 -29.86 -37.24
C THR A 756 4.71 -31.17 -37.54
N ASP A 757 5.28 -31.81 -36.54
CA ASP A 757 5.72 -33.17 -36.66
C ASP A 757 4.48 -34.09 -36.81
N ASP A 758 4.64 -35.27 -37.33
CA ASP A 758 3.56 -36.26 -37.54
C ASP A 758 2.73 -36.57 -36.28
N HIS A 759 3.09 -36.01 -35.16
CA HIS A 759 2.57 -36.27 -33.81
C HIS A 759 2.01 -35.07 -33.05
N ARG A 760 2.04 -33.85 -33.63
CA ARG A 760 1.59 -32.64 -32.95
C ARG A 760 0.79 -31.73 -33.89
N PHE A 761 -0.32 -31.20 -33.39
CA PHE A 761 -1.17 -30.26 -34.13
C PHE A 761 -1.10 -28.88 -33.50
N GLN A 762 -0.93 -27.86 -34.33
CA GLN A 762 -1.14 -26.46 -33.94
C GLN A 762 -2.07 -25.78 -34.95
N GLY A 763 -3.11 -25.10 -34.49
CA GLY A 763 -4.03 -24.38 -35.36
C GLY A 763 -5.25 -23.81 -34.67
N ASP A 764 -6.01 -23.04 -35.44
CA ASP A 764 -7.24 -22.41 -34.99
C ASP A 764 -8.41 -23.40 -34.92
N ALA A 765 -9.24 -23.21 -33.90
CA ALA A 765 -10.45 -24.00 -33.72
C ALA A 765 -11.57 -23.14 -33.12
N TYR A 766 -12.80 -23.61 -33.17
CA TYR A 766 -13.98 -23.02 -32.60
C TYR A 766 -14.50 -23.87 -31.44
N VAL A 767 -14.83 -23.25 -30.33
CA VAL A 767 -15.50 -23.92 -29.21
C VAL A 767 -16.93 -24.14 -29.57
N ALA A 768 -17.32 -25.42 -29.74
CA ALA A 768 -18.67 -25.79 -30.04
C ALA A 768 -19.51 -26.08 -28.78
N ASN A 769 -18.86 -26.50 -27.71
CA ASN A 769 -19.46 -26.69 -26.40
C ASN A 769 -18.40 -26.53 -25.33
N TYR A 770 -18.76 -25.90 -24.24
CA TYR A 770 -17.94 -25.79 -23.02
C TYR A 770 -18.84 -25.91 -21.78
N ASP A 771 -18.51 -26.83 -20.90
CA ASP A 771 -19.18 -27.01 -19.62
C ASP A 771 -18.23 -26.54 -18.49
N GLU A 772 -18.48 -25.36 -17.91
CA GLU A 772 -17.68 -24.77 -16.86
C GLU A 772 -17.60 -25.67 -15.60
N GLY A 773 -18.67 -26.43 -15.32
CA GLY A 773 -18.73 -27.28 -14.12
C GLY A 773 -17.85 -28.53 -14.21
N THR A 774 -17.68 -29.09 -15.41
CA THR A 774 -16.85 -30.27 -15.64
C THR A 774 -15.52 -29.95 -16.32
N GLY A 775 -15.38 -28.75 -16.93
CA GLY A 775 -14.25 -28.34 -17.76
C GLY A 775 -14.23 -29.02 -19.15
N ASP A 776 -15.31 -29.73 -19.53
CA ASP A 776 -15.36 -30.45 -20.81
C ASP A 776 -15.53 -29.45 -21.97
N ILE A 777 -14.72 -29.55 -23.00
CA ILE A 777 -14.74 -28.71 -24.19
C ILE A 777 -14.84 -29.55 -25.46
N THR A 778 -15.62 -29.07 -26.43
CA THR A 778 -15.72 -29.63 -27.77
C THR A 778 -15.25 -28.60 -28.78
N LEU A 779 -14.35 -28.99 -29.68
CA LEU A 779 -13.70 -28.10 -30.66
C LEU A 779 -14.01 -28.52 -32.09
N TYR A 780 -14.27 -27.55 -32.96
CA TYR A 780 -14.44 -27.71 -34.40
C TYR A 780 -13.42 -26.85 -35.17
N LYS A 781 -12.98 -27.34 -36.30
CA LYS A 781 -12.07 -26.58 -37.20
C LYS A 781 -12.78 -25.46 -37.96
N ASP A 782 -14.08 -25.61 -38.21
CA ASP A 782 -14.89 -24.71 -39.02
C ASP A 782 -16.28 -24.58 -38.41
N LYS A 783 -16.84 -23.37 -38.40
CA LYS A 783 -18.19 -23.08 -37.88
C LYS A 783 -19.30 -23.96 -38.46
N ASN A 784 -19.09 -24.50 -39.69
CA ASN A 784 -20.06 -25.31 -40.43
C ASN A 784 -19.73 -26.80 -40.45
N SER A 785 -18.72 -27.24 -39.72
CA SER A 785 -18.24 -28.63 -39.77
C SER A 785 -18.38 -29.31 -38.40
N ASN A 786 -18.95 -30.50 -38.41
CA ASN A 786 -19.10 -31.34 -37.23
C ASN A 786 -17.84 -32.17 -36.91
N ALA A 787 -16.72 -31.89 -37.58
CA ALA A 787 -15.45 -32.57 -37.35
C ALA A 787 -14.28 -31.63 -37.52
N LEU A 788 -13.35 -31.66 -36.59
CA LEU A 788 -12.02 -31.04 -36.69
C LEU A 788 -11.20 -31.85 -37.70
N THR A 789 -11.21 -31.45 -39.02
CA THR A 789 -10.35 -32.08 -40.01
C THR A 789 -8.93 -31.52 -39.88
N GLY A 790 -7.99 -32.40 -39.54
CA GLY A 790 -6.56 -32.04 -39.35
C GLY A 790 -6.12 -32.02 -37.89
N VAL A 791 -7.05 -32.11 -36.94
CA VAL A 791 -6.77 -32.57 -35.57
C VAL A 791 -6.97 -34.08 -35.55
N PRO A 792 -6.16 -34.83 -34.80
CA PRO A 792 -6.34 -36.29 -34.69
C PRO A 792 -7.78 -36.62 -34.32
N THR A 793 -8.37 -37.58 -35.00
CA THR A 793 -9.73 -38.03 -34.78
C THR A 793 -9.85 -38.55 -33.34
N GLY A 794 -10.52 -37.85 -32.48
CA GLY A 794 -10.68 -38.25 -31.08
C GLY A 794 -10.80 -37.10 -30.09
N ILE A 795 -10.40 -35.87 -30.43
CA ILE A 795 -10.60 -34.69 -29.56
C ILE A 795 -12.08 -34.28 -29.60
N ASN A 796 -12.95 -35.12 -29.12
CA ASN A 796 -14.35 -34.75 -29.02
C ASN A 796 -14.70 -34.09 -27.71
N VAL A 797 -14.00 -34.38 -26.66
CA VAL A 797 -14.19 -33.78 -25.32
C VAL A 797 -12.86 -33.80 -24.61
N SER A 798 -12.30 -32.63 -24.27
CA SER A 798 -11.14 -32.48 -23.42
C SER A 798 -11.49 -31.59 -22.25
N LYS A 799 -10.81 -31.74 -21.11
CA LYS A 799 -11.02 -30.87 -19.95
C LYS A 799 -10.03 -29.71 -19.99
N VAL A 800 -10.57 -28.50 -20.11
CA VAL A 800 -9.76 -27.28 -20.14
C VAL A 800 -9.10 -27.02 -18.78
N ASP A 801 -9.77 -27.33 -17.68
CA ASP A 801 -9.22 -27.25 -16.32
C ASP A 801 -8.53 -28.54 -15.91
N SER A 802 -8.27 -29.44 -16.85
CA SER A 802 -7.51 -30.66 -16.59
C SER A 802 -6.05 -30.30 -16.27
N LYS A 803 -5.44 -31.16 -15.50
CA LYS A 803 -4.03 -31.05 -15.09
C LYS A 803 -3.02 -30.98 -16.25
N ASP A 804 -3.49 -31.22 -17.45
CA ASP A 804 -2.68 -31.46 -18.64
C ASP A 804 -2.86 -30.36 -19.70
N THR A 805 -3.75 -29.38 -19.50
CA THR A 805 -3.97 -28.27 -20.44
C THR A 805 -3.56 -26.93 -19.84
N VAL A 806 -2.67 -26.21 -20.54
CA VAL A 806 -2.32 -24.82 -20.20
C VAL A 806 -3.24 -23.87 -20.97
N VAL A 807 -3.93 -22.97 -20.28
CA VAL A 807 -4.80 -21.98 -20.91
C VAL A 807 -4.19 -20.60 -20.82
N PHE A 808 -3.93 -19.96 -21.96
CA PHE A 808 -3.53 -18.57 -22.08
C PHE A 808 -4.68 -17.71 -22.53
N TYR A 809 -4.89 -16.57 -21.87
CA TYR A 809 -5.79 -15.54 -22.33
C TYR A 809 -5.00 -14.38 -22.91
N VAL A 810 -5.42 -13.89 -24.07
CA VAL A 810 -4.74 -12.83 -24.83
C VAL A 810 -5.74 -11.84 -25.40
N ASP A 811 -5.31 -10.62 -25.64
CA ASP A 811 -5.98 -9.60 -26.44
C ASP A 811 -5.20 -9.46 -27.75
N SER A 812 -5.61 -10.15 -28.80
CA SER A 812 -4.88 -10.15 -30.10
C SER A 812 -4.93 -8.78 -30.79
N ASP A 813 -5.96 -7.96 -30.53
CA ASP A 813 -6.09 -6.61 -31.08
C ASP A 813 -5.07 -5.65 -30.47
N ALA A 814 -4.76 -5.81 -29.19
CA ALA A 814 -3.81 -4.98 -28.46
C ALA A 814 -2.39 -5.58 -28.40
N GLY A 815 -2.18 -6.83 -28.84
CA GLY A 815 -0.91 -7.54 -28.71
C GLY A 815 -0.48 -7.73 -27.25
N LYS A 816 -1.43 -8.16 -26.38
CA LYS A 816 -1.22 -8.24 -24.94
C LYS A 816 -1.70 -9.55 -24.35
N GLY A 817 -1.06 -9.95 -23.25
CA GLY A 817 -1.55 -11.00 -22.37
C GLY A 817 -2.67 -10.48 -21.45
N VAL A 818 -3.60 -11.36 -21.09
CA VAL A 818 -4.68 -11.07 -20.13
C VAL A 818 -4.57 -12.04 -18.97
N ALA A 819 -4.52 -11.55 -17.74
CA ALA A 819 -4.38 -12.40 -16.56
C ALA A 819 -5.62 -13.30 -16.39
N SER A 820 -5.41 -14.56 -16.06
CA SER A 820 -6.48 -15.51 -15.77
C SER A 820 -7.35 -15.01 -14.62
N GLY A 821 -8.65 -14.98 -14.79
CA GLY A 821 -9.64 -14.51 -13.81
C GLY A 821 -10.27 -13.15 -14.14
N ALA A 822 -9.66 -12.35 -15.03
CA ALA A 822 -10.30 -11.13 -15.53
C ALA A 822 -11.42 -11.45 -16.53
N ILE A 823 -11.19 -12.43 -17.42
CA ILE A 823 -12.16 -12.97 -18.39
C ILE A 823 -11.89 -14.48 -18.49
N ARG A 824 -12.93 -15.29 -18.52
CA ARG A 824 -12.82 -16.75 -18.62
C ARG A 824 -13.39 -17.22 -19.95
N LEU A 825 -13.06 -18.44 -20.36
CA LEU A 825 -13.64 -19.05 -21.56
C LEU A 825 -15.18 -19.10 -21.50
N ALA A 826 -15.74 -19.34 -20.31
CA ALA A 826 -17.18 -19.29 -20.08
C ALA A 826 -17.81 -17.90 -20.33
N ASP A 827 -17.05 -16.83 -20.15
CA ASP A 827 -17.51 -15.46 -20.39
C ASP A 827 -17.46 -15.08 -21.89
N ILE A 828 -16.66 -15.79 -22.69
CA ILE A 828 -16.48 -15.59 -24.15
C ILE A 828 -17.41 -16.52 -24.92
N TYR A 829 -17.58 -17.75 -24.45
CA TYR A 829 -18.48 -18.74 -25.03
C TYR A 829 -19.90 -18.60 -24.44
N ASP A 830 -20.82 -18.09 -25.22
CA ASP A 830 -22.22 -17.83 -24.78
C ASP A 830 -23.24 -18.97 -25.09
N GLY A 831 -22.79 -20.06 -25.71
CA GLY A 831 -23.64 -21.21 -26.07
C GLY A 831 -24.52 -20.98 -27.30
N GLY A 832 -24.39 -19.84 -27.98
CA GLY A 832 -25.14 -19.53 -29.20
C GLY A 832 -24.48 -20.10 -30.47
N SER A 833 -25.27 -20.36 -31.50
CA SER A 833 -24.73 -20.91 -32.76
C SER A 833 -23.90 -19.91 -33.59
N ASP A 834 -23.99 -18.63 -33.26
CA ASP A 834 -23.36 -17.56 -34.05
C ASP A 834 -22.10 -16.97 -33.40
N ASP A 835 -21.86 -17.22 -32.09
CA ASP A 835 -20.81 -16.61 -31.30
C ASP A 835 -19.91 -17.65 -30.59
N ASN A 836 -19.52 -18.69 -31.27
CA ASN A 836 -18.59 -19.69 -30.74
C ASN A 836 -17.21 -19.05 -30.54
N ALA A 837 -16.61 -19.26 -29.37
CA ALA A 837 -15.27 -18.78 -29.07
C ALA A 837 -14.25 -19.33 -30.05
N ASN A 838 -13.42 -18.47 -30.60
CA ASN A 838 -12.33 -18.80 -31.52
C ASN A 838 -11.04 -18.92 -30.71
N VAL A 839 -10.40 -20.08 -30.78
CA VAL A 839 -9.23 -20.43 -29.97
C VAL A 839 -8.11 -20.97 -30.83
N HIS A 840 -6.85 -20.82 -30.40
CA HIS A 840 -5.70 -21.49 -30.95
C HIS A 840 -5.36 -22.69 -30.08
N VAL A 841 -5.23 -23.87 -30.71
CA VAL A 841 -5.06 -25.15 -30.03
C VAL A 841 -3.72 -25.76 -30.39
N TYR A 842 -3.03 -26.25 -29.37
CA TYR A 842 -1.90 -27.15 -29.53
C TYR A 842 -2.24 -28.49 -28.86
N ALA A 843 -2.18 -29.57 -29.61
CA ALA A 843 -2.48 -30.93 -29.13
C ALA A 843 -1.38 -31.93 -29.48
N GLU A 844 -1.14 -32.90 -28.62
CA GLU A 844 -0.20 -33.98 -28.76
C GLU A 844 -0.88 -35.25 -29.30
N ASP A 845 -0.07 -36.31 -29.60
CA ASP A 845 -0.41 -37.59 -30.22
C ASP A 845 -1.62 -38.35 -29.65
N ASN A 846 -2.02 -38.04 -28.44
CA ASN A 846 -3.08 -38.74 -27.70
C ASN A 846 -4.43 -38.03 -27.71
N ASP A 847 -4.65 -37.15 -28.69
CA ASP A 847 -5.84 -36.33 -28.78
C ASP A 847 -6.03 -35.39 -27.55
N GLN A 848 -4.95 -35.10 -26.81
CA GLN A 848 -4.98 -34.26 -25.65
C GLN A 848 -4.57 -32.84 -26.01
N ILE A 849 -5.40 -31.88 -25.61
CA ILE A 849 -5.08 -30.45 -25.70
C ILE A 849 -4.03 -30.15 -24.64
N THR A 850 -2.82 -29.75 -25.08
CA THR A 850 -1.72 -29.37 -24.21
C THR A 850 -1.74 -27.88 -23.92
N VAL A 851 -2.04 -27.05 -24.94
CA VAL A 851 -2.15 -25.60 -24.80
C VAL A 851 -3.39 -25.09 -25.52
N LEU A 852 -4.13 -24.20 -24.87
CA LEU A 852 -5.27 -23.48 -25.42
C LEU A 852 -5.02 -21.98 -25.29
N VAL A 853 -5.02 -21.24 -26.40
CA VAL A 853 -4.95 -19.79 -26.40
C VAL A 853 -6.32 -19.23 -26.72
N VAL A 854 -6.84 -18.42 -25.82
CA VAL A 854 -8.18 -17.81 -25.88
C VAL A 854 -8.03 -16.31 -26.08
N ASP A 855 -8.55 -15.78 -27.18
CA ASP A 855 -8.59 -14.35 -27.40
C ASP A 855 -9.84 -13.76 -26.74
N VAL A 856 -9.65 -12.82 -25.86
CA VAL A 856 -10.74 -12.16 -25.12
C VAL A 856 -11.67 -11.33 -26.02
N ASN A 857 -11.21 -10.95 -27.20
CA ASN A 857 -12.02 -10.26 -28.21
C ASN A 857 -12.64 -11.22 -29.24
N ASN A 858 -12.48 -12.52 -29.05
CA ASN A 858 -12.95 -13.58 -29.93
C ASN A 858 -12.48 -13.41 -31.40
N ASN A 859 -11.21 -13.01 -31.57
CA ASN A 859 -10.62 -12.63 -32.88
C ASN A 859 -9.20 -13.17 -33.08
N ILE A 860 -8.92 -14.38 -32.58
CA ILE A 860 -7.59 -14.99 -32.61
C ILE A 860 -7.00 -15.11 -34.04
N THR A 861 -7.84 -15.16 -35.05
CA THR A 861 -7.41 -15.22 -36.46
C THR A 861 -6.66 -13.98 -36.96
N LYS A 862 -6.54 -12.93 -36.18
CA LYS A 862 -5.72 -11.76 -36.50
C LYS A 862 -4.21 -11.98 -36.31
N TRP A 863 -3.82 -13.01 -35.62
CA TRP A 863 -2.41 -13.35 -35.38
C TRP A 863 -1.83 -14.26 -36.40
#